data_83ae6bb57179c0da0ca61314fb791ca9
#
_entry.id   83ae6bb57179c0da0ca61314fb791ca9
#
_cell.length_a   1.000
_cell.length_b   1.000
_cell.length_c   1.000
_cell.angle_alpha   90.00
_cell.angle_beta   90.00
_cell.angle_gamma   90.00
#
_symmetry.space_group_name_H-M   'P 1'
#
loop_
_entity.id
_entity.type
_entity.pdbx_description
1 polymer ?
#
loop_
_entity_poly.entity_id
_entity_poly.type
_entity_poly.pdbx_seq_one_letter_code
_entity_poly.pdbx_strand_id
1 'polypeptide(L)'
;MIKQNFIQIGYMDCRFDKSMKTLTAEVLQQLINSEKTRETMARIEAEPDQEKKGKLKEQLPVVLYACQMTEGGVRPNRENGLGVESGFCLHDWDHMTESPRLFYIKNISGHERELGIVLAHITPRGEGLRLVTTMHDGEQIVECQQRLAAQFGMEQFADAKVKDITRLSFLPGKEYVLYLDEVGLFEHTPSTSSPAPALPHGESRNGNLLEQPDCQNGNLLEQPDCRNGNAAELLVAETFSYNGIRYSSIIEALMKRLATQGVVKTGERNNVLFLLVRELRHICEYNFQTVYMLTAPYFEGLPDAEIRKTIGSAIATNGRSITPMMRGVLSELKNESIDQQDAPEVVQLAKLPKVSAVEEMILAHYPKHLRAQVFMAMLPIWGLYGTHIRFDFMDGRENSLSFMTAVVGKSGSGKAFAAHLFEQMTERIRVQDALERQKSDEYVAMCNKASDDSEKPDDPRPRVKIYGDDITTSQLLDYLDNLKGEHGIQFTEEVARLQKAKRTIYGDNDDLYCKAFDNAVGGKESKSKQTRNIRIPIYLNTLFCGTPGAMHKFYNNPEGGLNNRIVYAFMPKVRMKGFPHYEKFSDADRAQFEEVCDRLIEAGKDGQKLQLPWLEKDIMMLKNKWDKEDDENPDEVWYDLGKRSMVVAMRVGVLEWYLRGCPKDEKQIREIGKLVKWMAEAMRQGVYAFSGKDYEEINEVDNALQQSQTRMTKNKKLFSLLTDEFTTQDLITLRLQNGASAQVAMVLSRWVADGLIRKVGDGRYQKVVQAAA
;
A
#
# COMPACT_ATOMS: atom_id res chain seq x y z
N MET A 1 -39.19 19.13 -25.08
CA MET A 1 -37.95 18.96 -24.35
C MET A 1 -37.55 20.31 -23.78
N ILE A 2 -37.80 20.53 -22.51
CA ILE A 2 -37.38 21.76 -21.81
C ILE A 2 -35.87 21.57 -21.55
N LYS A 3 -35.05 22.41 -22.19
CA LYS A 3 -33.63 22.49 -21.87
C LYS A 3 -33.54 23.02 -20.44
N GLN A 4 -33.15 22.16 -19.50
CA GLN A 4 -32.70 22.63 -18.18
C GLN A 4 -31.43 23.46 -18.41
N ASN A 5 -31.51 24.75 -18.12
CA ASN A 5 -30.37 25.65 -18.19
C ASN A 5 -29.55 25.44 -16.91
N PHE A 6 -28.54 24.56 -16.98
CA PHE A 6 -27.54 24.47 -15.94
C PHE A 6 -26.64 25.70 -15.96
N ILE A 7 -26.24 26.14 -14.76
CA ILE A 7 -25.32 27.27 -14.60
C ILE A 7 -23.96 26.87 -15.17
N GLN A 8 -23.41 27.67 -16.09
CA GLN A 8 -22.09 27.43 -16.64
C GLN A 8 -21.04 28.27 -15.91
N ILE A 9 -20.24 27.64 -15.07
CA ILE A 9 -19.09 28.24 -14.39
C ILE A 9 -17.91 28.28 -15.36
N GLY A 10 -17.21 29.43 -15.42
CA GLY A 10 -16.06 29.62 -16.30
C GLY A 10 -14.73 29.57 -15.54
N TYR A 11 -13.67 29.07 -16.19
CA TYR A 11 -12.30 29.08 -15.67
C TYR A 11 -11.30 29.50 -16.74
N MET A 12 -10.10 29.87 -16.30
CA MET A 12 -8.92 30.13 -17.13
C MET A 12 -7.70 29.44 -16.52
N ASP A 13 -6.76 28.98 -17.35
CA ASP A 13 -5.55 28.27 -16.88
C ASP A 13 -4.59 29.19 -16.10
N CYS A 14 -4.72 30.51 -16.27
CA CYS A 14 -4.04 31.52 -15.44
C CYS A 14 -4.77 32.87 -15.59
N ARG A 15 -4.41 33.84 -14.72
CA ARG A 15 -5.02 35.18 -14.72
C ARG A 15 -4.86 35.94 -16.05
N PHE A 16 -3.85 35.62 -16.84
CA PHE A 16 -3.51 36.36 -18.06
C PHE A 16 -4.20 35.84 -19.31
N ASP A 17 -4.96 34.77 -19.22
CA ASP A 17 -5.71 34.22 -20.34
C ASP A 17 -6.83 35.17 -20.75
N LYS A 18 -7.06 35.28 -22.05
CA LYS A 18 -8.06 36.19 -22.64
C LYS A 18 -9.43 35.54 -22.81
N SER A 19 -9.50 34.20 -22.82
CA SER A 19 -10.71 33.43 -23.01
C SER A 19 -10.98 32.52 -21.84
N MET A 20 -12.25 32.34 -21.50
CA MET A 20 -12.72 31.42 -20.50
C MET A 20 -13.15 30.09 -21.13
N LYS A 21 -12.98 29.04 -20.39
CA LYS A 21 -13.41 27.68 -20.70
C LYS A 21 -14.49 27.25 -19.71
N THR A 22 -15.37 26.34 -20.10
CA THR A 22 -16.38 25.79 -19.17
C THR A 22 -15.69 24.90 -18.12
N LEU A 23 -16.01 25.13 -16.86
CA LEU A 23 -15.57 24.29 -15.75
C LEU A 23 -16.60 23.17 -15.55
N THR A 24 -16.14 21.92 -15.61
CA THR A 24 -16.92 20.73 -15.22
C THR A 24 -16.31 20.10 -13.97
N ALA A 25 -16.99 19.13 -13.35
CA ALA A 25 -16.46 18.41 -12.20
C ALA A 25 -15.11 17.73 -12.51
N GLU A 26 -15.02 17.05 -13.67
CA GLU A 26 -13.80 16.40 -14.12
C GLU A 26 -12.65 17.41 -14.34
N VAL A 27 -12.96 18.56 -14.95
CA VAL A 27 -11.96 19.61 -15.18
C VAL A 27 -11.50 20.22 -13.86
N LEU A 28 -12.41 20.45 -12.90
CA LEU A 28 -12.05 20.93 -11.56
C LEU A 28 -11.10 19.96 -10.87
N GLN A 29 -11.43 18.66 -10.89
CA GLN A 29 -10.57 17.61 -10.33
C GLN A 29 -9.20 17.55 -11.02
N GLN A 30 -9.14 17.69 -12.35
CA GLN A 30 -7.87 17.75 -13.08
C GLN A 30 -7.04 18.98 -12.69
N LEU A 31 -7.63 20.14 -12.50
CA LEU A 31 -6.93 21.37 -12.15
C LEU A 31 -6.35 21.32 -10.74
N ILE A 32 -7.11 20.89 -9.73
CA ILE A 32 -6.64 20.80 -8.33
C ILE A 32 -5.59 19.71 -8.13
N ASN A 33 -5.63 18.63 -8.94
CA ASN A 33 -4.66 17.52 -8.87
C ASN A 33 -3.48 17.72 -9.85
N SER A 34 -3.47 18.77 -10.69
CA SER A 34 -2.42 18.94 -11.69
C SER A 34 -1.05 19.20 -11.08
N GLU A 35 -0.01 18.59 -11.67
CA GLU A 35 1.37 18.80 -11.27
C GLU A 35 1.77 20.29 -11.32
N LYS A 36 1.31 21.01 -12.36
CA LYS A 36 1.54 22.46 -12.51
C LYS A 36 0.99 23.25 -11.33
N THR A 37 -0.23 22.93 -10.87
CA THR A 37 -0.84 23.60 -9.72
C THR A 37 -0.04 23.29 -8.44
N ARG A 38 0.33 22.02 -8.21
CA ARG A 38 1.11 21.58 -7.08
C ARG A 38 2.50 22.23 -7.03
N GLU A 39 3.23 22.24 -8.15
CA GLU A 39 4.54 22.91 -8.24
C GLU A 39 4.43 24.41 -7.99
N THR A 40 3.38 25.06 -8.52
CA THR A 40 3.16 26.49 -8.30
C THR A 40 2.85 26.78 -6.84
N MET A 41 2.03 25.94 -6.18
CA MET A 41 1.75 26.06 -4.75
C MET A 41 3.01 25.86 -3.90
N ALA A 42 3.82 24.83 -4.18
CA ALA A 42 5.09 24.62 -3.48
C ALA A 42 6.06 25.81 -3.62
N ARG A 43 6.09 26.47 -4.79
CA ARG A 43 6.89 27.69 -5.00
C ARG A 43 6.33 28.88 -4.22
N ILE A 44 5.01 29.01 -4.08
CA ILE A 44 4.37 30.06 -3.27
C ILE A 44 4.69 29.82 -1.79
N GLU A 45 4.65 28.60 -1.31
CA GLU A 45 5.01 28.27 0.08
C GLU A 45 6.47 28.57 0.41
N ALA A 46 7.37 28.19 -0.50
CA ALA A 46 8.82 28.37 -0.31
C ALA A 46 9.29 29.84 -0.45
N GLU A 47 8.50 30.72 -1.06
CA GLU A 47 8.89 32.12 -1.30
C GLU A 47 8.65 32.98 -0.05
N PRO A 48 9.69 33.57 0.55
CA PRO A 48 9.53 34.46 1.74
C PRO A 48 8.95 35.81 1.41
N ASP A 49 9.12 36.29 0.17
CA ASP A 49 8.72 37.65 -0.24
C ASP A 49 7.25 37.68 -0.66
N GLN A 50 6.45 38.52 0.02
CA GLN A 50 4.99 38.61 -0.22
C GLN A 50 4.63 39.14 -1.61
N GLU A 51 5.44 40.04 -2.19
CA GLU A 51 5.18 40.55 -3.56
C GLU A 51 5.43 39.45 -4.60
N LYS A 52 6.51 38.68 -4.43
CA LYS A 52 6.82 37.55 -5.29
C LYS A 52 5.79 36.43 -5.14
N LYS A 53 5.31 36.14 -3.93
CA LYS A 53 4.15 35.23 -3.72
C LYS A 53 2.94 35.68 -4.53
N GLY A 54 2.67 37.00 -4.54
CA GLY A 54 1.59 37.58 -5.35
C GLY A 54 1.73 37.28 -6.85
N LYS A 55 2.94 37.45 -7.40
CA LYS A 55 3.24 37.16 -8.81
C LYS A 55 3.16 35.66 -9.14
N LEU A 56 3.61 34.81 -8.24
CA LEU A 56 3.49 33.34 -8.40
C LEU A 56 2.03 32.88 -8.39
N LYS A 57 1.21 33.43 -7.49
CA LYS A 57 -0.24 33.16 -7.41
C LYS A 57 -0.95 33.42 -8.76
N GLU A 58 -0.51 34.40 -9.53
CA GLU A 58 -1.11 34.73 -10.83
C GLU A 58 -0.95 33.64 -11.91
N GLN A 59 -0.09 32.65 -11.66
CA GLN A 59 0.14 31.49 -12.52
C GLN A 59 -0.83 30.33 -12.24
N LEU A 60 -1.58 30.38 -11.13
CA LEU A 60 -2.59 29.40 -10.78
C LEU A 60 -3.83 29.52 -11.67
N PRO A 61 -4.59 28.41 -11.85
CA PRO A 61 -5.90 28.48 -12.45
C PRO A 61 -6.82 29.45 -11.70
N VAL A 62 -7.72 30.09 -12.43
CA VAL A 62 -8.69 31.02 -11.84
C VAL A 62 -10.09 30.65 -12.27
N VAL A 63 -11.03 30.74 -11.35
CA VAL A 63 -12.44 30.39 -11.54
C VAL A 63 -13.32 31.58 -11.23
N LEU A 64 -14.38 31.72 -11.98
CA LEU A 64 -15.40 32.75 -11.82
C LEU A 64 -16.69 32.10 -11.29
N TYR A 65 -16.86 32.07 -9.97
CA TYR A 65 -17.98 31.37 -9.32
C TYR A 65 -19.29 32.21 -9.34
N ALA A 66 -19.21 33.50 -9.04
CA ALA A 66 -20.38 34.36 -8.86
C ALA A 66 -21.00 34.85 -10.15
N CYS A 67 -20.41 34.57 -11.31
CA CYS A 67 -20.86 35.01 -12.62
C CYS A 67 -20.90 33.83 -13.59
N GLN A 68 -21.94 33.77 -14.43
CA GLN A 68 -22.07 32.79 -15.49
C GLN A 68 -21.06 33.06 -16.62
N MET A 69 -20.61 31.98 -17.26
CA MET A 69 -19.78 32.09 -18.47
C MET A 69 -20.61 32.67 -19.62
N THR A 70 -20.05 33.61 -20.37
CA THR A 70 -20.68 34.19 -21.54
C THR A 70 -20.60 33.28 -22.75
N GLU A 71 -21.60 33.38 -23.65
CA GLU A 71 -21.52 32.75 -24.97
C GLU A 71 -20.30 33.28 -25.73
N GLY A 72 -19.43 32.38 -26.24
CA GLY A 72 -18.19 32.73 -26.90
C GLY A 72 -16.95 32.84 -25.98
N GLY A 73 -17.09 32.54 -24.67
CA GLY A 73 -15.94 32.43 -23.73
C GLY A 73 -15.21 33.74 -23.44
N VAL A 74 -15.85 34.89 -23.65
CA VAL A 74 -15.30 36.22 -23.31
C VAL A 74 -15.36 36.40 -21.80
N ARG A 75 -14.24 36.79 -21.17
CA ARG A 75 -14.19 37.07 -19.74
C ARG A 75 -15.07 38.26 -19.37
N PRO A 76 -16.11 38.09 -18.52
CA PRO A 76 -16.87 39.21 -17.98
C PRO A 76 -15.97 40.11 -17.13
N ASN A 77 -16.09 41.41 -17.27
CA ASN A 77 -15.44 42.38 -16.41
C ASN A 77 -16.32 43.61 -16.29
N ARG A 78 -15.96 44.55 -15.41
CA ARG A 78 -16.73 45.79 -15.23
C ARG A 78 -16.82 46.66 -16.48
N GLU A 79 -15.82 46.59 -17.35
CA GLU A 79 -15.74 47.42 -18.54
C GLU A 79 -16.64 46.92 -19.68
N ASN A 80 -16.76 45.60 -19.83
CA ASN A 80 -17.59 45.03 -20.90
C ASN A 80 -19.04 44.72 -20.46
N GLY A 81 -19.36 44.82 -19.16
CA GLY A 81 -20.73 44.73 -18.66
C GLY A 81 -21.44 43.38 -18.89
N LEU A 82 -20.73 42.31 -19.26
CA LEU A 82 -21.27 41.02 -19.66
C LEU A 82 -21.58 40.05 -18.51
N GLY A 83 -21.59 40.55 -17.26
CA GLY A 83 -21.78 39.70 -16.09
C GLY A 83 -23.26 39.34 -15.83
N VAL A 84 -23.58 38.06 -15.79
CA VAL A 84 -24.89 37.54 -15.32
C VAL A 84 -24.62 36.73 -14.05
N GLU A 85 -25.38 36.98 -12.99
CA GLU A 85 -25.20 36.28 -11.70
C GLU A 85 -25.44 34.77 -11.87
N SER A 86 -24.61 33.98 -11.19
CA SER A 86 -24.68 32.50 -11.19
C SER A 86 -25.58 31.94 -10.08
N GLY A 87 -25.95 32.75 -9.09
CA GLY A 87 -26.59 32.29 -7.86
C GLY A 87 -25.60 31.82 -6.80
N PHE A 88 -24.29 31.90 -7.06
CA PHE A 88 -23.25 31.66 -6.08
C PHE A 88 -22.66 32.96 -5.56
N CYS A 89 -22.30 32.96 -4.26
CA CYS A 89 -21.60 34.03 -3.59
C CYS A 89 -20.17 33.57 -3.23
N LEU A 90 -19.18 34.43 -3.52
CA LEU A 90 -17.78 34.20 -3.16
C LEU A 90 -17.45 35.00 -1.89
N HIS A 91 -16.99 34.32 -0.84
CA HIS A 91 -16.49 34.92 0.38
C HIS A 91 -14.96 34.79 0.40
N ASP A 92 -14.26 35.87 0.71
CA ASP A 92 -12.79 35.93 0.80
C ASP A 92 -12.42 36.56 2.14
N TRP A 93 -12.02 35.74 3.11
CA TRP A 93 -11.58 36.18 4.44
C TRP A 93 -10.06 36.10 4.48
N ASP A 94 -9.40 37.24 4.29
CA ASP A 94 -7.94 37.34 4.20
C ASP A 94 -7.33 37.83 5.54
N HIS A 95 -6.03 37.55 5.73
CA HIS A 95 -5.26 37.97 6.90
C HIS A 95 -5.87 37.54 8.25
N MET A 96 -6.41 36.34 8.31
CA MET A 96 -6.98 35.78 9.52
C MET A 96 -5.92 35.65 10.60
N THR A 97 -6.28 35.98 11.83
CA THR A 97 -5.38 35.85 13.01
C THR A 97 -5.27 34.39 13.46
N GLU A 98 -6.29 33.58 13.19
CA GLU A 98 -6.32 32.16 13.41
C GLU A 98 -6.03 31.42 12.10
N SER A 99 -5.49 30.20 12.17
CA SER A 99 -5.30 29.37 10.98
C SER A 99 -6.62 29.16 10.23
N PRO A 100 -6.70 29.50 8.92
CA PRO A 100 -7.92 29.34 8.14
C PRO A 100 -8.51 27.91 8.17
N ARG A 101 -7.65 26.91 8.23
CA ARG A 101 -8.04 25.51 8.34
C ARG A 101 -8.66 25.18 9.69
N LEU A 102 -8.05 25.67 10.79
CA LEU A 102 -8.61 25.47 12.13
C LEU A 102 -9.93 26.18 12.30
N PHE A 103 -10.02 27.42 11.83
CA PHE A 103 -11.27 28.18 11.85
C PHE A 103 -12.38 27.41 11.12
N TYR A 104 -12.08 26.90 9.92
CA TYR A 104 -13.03 26.11 9.14
C TYR A 104 -13.50 24.87 9.91
N ILE A 105 -12.58 24.07 10.44
CA ILE A 105 -12.91 22.84 11.18
C ILE A 105 -13.76 23.14 12.41
N LYS A 106 -13.41 24.19 13.16
CA LYS A 106 -14.07 24.55 14.42
C LYS A 106 -15.47 25.12 14.22
N ASN A 107 -15.69 25.90 13.16
CA ASN A 107 -16.89 26.71 13.02
C ASN A 107 -17.79 26.30 11.84
N ILE A 108 -17.27 25.61 10.82
CA ILE A 108 -17.97 25.37 9.54
C ILE A 108 -18.15 23.86 9.27
N SER A 109 -17.12 23.07 9.53
CA SER A 109 -17.10 21.65 9.16
C SER A 109 -18.26 20.88 9.78
N GLY A 110 -18.96 20.10 8.95
CA GLY A 110 -20.17 19.35 9.33
C GLY A 110 -21.47 20.13 9.17
N HIS A 111 -21.41 21.45 8.90
CA HIS A 111 -22.57 22.33 8.70
C HIS A 111 -22.59 22.95 7.27
N GLU A 112 -21.72 22.48 6.37
CA GLU A 112 -21.54 23.08 5.05
C GLU A 112 -22.85 23.17 4.26
N ARG A 113 -23.64 22.09 4.28
CA ARG A 113 -24.94 22.05 3.59
C ARG A 113 -25.97 22.99 4.20
N GLU A 114 -26.00 23.12 5.52
CA GLU A 114 -26.89 24.03 6.23
C GLU A 114 -26.53 25.50 5.95
N LEU A 115 -25.25 25.78 5.72
CA LEU A 115 -24.71 27.09 5.39
C LEU A 115 -24.74 27.38 3.88
N GLY A 116 -25.18 26.42 3.07
CA GLY A 116 -25.17 26.51 1.61
C GLY A 116 -23.78 26.52 0.98
N ILE A 117 -22.75 26.06 1.68
CA ILE A 117 -21.37 26.02 1.20
C ILE A 117 -21.22 24.86 0.20
N VAL A 118 -20.78 25.17 -1.02
CA VAL A 118 -20.50 24.18 -2.07
C VAL A 118 -19.00 23.96 -2.32
N LEU A 119 -18.15 24.94 -1.93
CA LEU A 119 -16.70 24.82 -1.98
C LEU A 119 -16.09 25.63 -0.83
N ALA A 120 -15.09 25.05 -0.18
CA ALA A 120 -14.23 25.74 0.79
C ALA A 120 -12.76 25.42 0.54
N HIS A 121 -11.91 26.43 0.50
CA HIS A 121 -10.46 26.21 0.41
C HIS A 121 -9.66 27.32 1.09
N ILE A 122 -8.45 27.01 1.49
CA ILE A 122 -7.49 27.98 1.99
C ILE A 122 -6.97 28.81 0.81
N THR A 123 -6.76 30.11 1.02
CA THR A 123 -6.18 30.95 -0.03
C THR A 123 -4.74 30.52 -0.36
N PRO A 124 -4.24 30.72 -1.61
CA PRO A 124 -2.91 30.23 -1.99
C PRO A 124 -1.74 30.75 -1.15
N ARG A 125 -1.91 31.84 -0.41
CA ARG A 125 -0.88 32.34 0.54
C ARG A 125 -0.91 31.66 1.91
N GLY A 126 -1.95 30.87 2.19
CA GLY A 126 -2.12 30.20 3.46
C GLY A 126 -2.72 31.04 4.59
N GLU A 127 -3.00 32.33 4.35
CA GLU A 127 -3.39 33.32 5.37
C GLU A 127 -4.89 33.61 5.42
N GLY A 128 -5.68 33.01 4.52
CA GLY A 128 -7.12 33.29 4.39
C GLY A 128 -7.94 32.07 4.02
N LEU A 129 -9.24 32.18 4.25
CA LEU A 129 -10.25 31.19 3.91
C LEU A 129 -11.17 31.72 2.82
N ARG A 130 -11.43 30.89 1.82
CA ARG A 130 -12.34 31.20 0.72
C ARG A 130 -13.48 30.22 0.69
N LEU A 131 -14.72 30.75 0.65
CA LEU A 131 -15.94 29.93 0.60
C LEU A 131 -16.75 30.33 -0.63
N VAL A 132 -17.39 29.36 -1.24
CA VAL A 132 -18.40 29.55 -2.28
C VAL A 132 -19.72 29.00 -1.71
N THR A 133 -20.74 29.87 -1.64
CA THR A 133 -22.05 29.48 -1.13
C THR A 133 -23.14 29.70 -2.15
N THR A 134 -24.23 28.98 -2.05
CA THR A 134 -25.50 29.33 -2.72
C THR A 134 -26.11 30.56 -2.06
N MET A 135 -26.69 31.44 -2.87
CA MET A 135 -27.43 32.64 -2.40
C MET A 135 -28.90 32.30 -2.14
N HIS A 136 -29.53 33.02 -1.21
CA HIS A 136 -30.98 32.94 -1.03
C HIS A 136 -31.72 33.68 -2.16
N ASP A 137 -32.96 33.29 -2.40
CA ASP A 137 -33.77 33.94 -3.45
C ASP A 137 -33.92 35.46 -3.15
N GLY A 138 -33.49 36.27 -4.11
CA GLY A 138 -33.53 37.74 -4.03
C GLY A 138 -32.45 38.38 -3.17
N GLU A 139 -31.54 37.59 -2.56
CA GLU A 139 -30.42 38.09 -1.79
C GLU A 139 -29.35 38.71 -2.70
N GLN A 140 -28.84 39.88 -2.33
CA GLN A 140 -27.71 40.49 -3.04
C GLN A 140 -26.38 39.93 -2.53
N ILE A 141 -25.35 39.87 -3.41
CA ILE A 141 -23.99 39.33 -3.05
C ILE A 141 -23.45 39.98 -1.78
N VAL A 142 -23.61 41.30 -1.64
CA VAL A 142 -23.13 42.00 -0.42
C VAL A 142 -23.88 41.58 0.82
N GLU A 143 -25.19 41.34 0.73
CA GLU A 143 -25.99 40.86 1.83
C GLU A 143 -25.58 39.42 2.25
N CYS A 144 -25.39 38.55 1.27
CA CYS A 144 -24.91 37.20 1.50
C CYS A 144 -23.54 37.17 2.20
N GLN A 145 -22.61 38.00 1.73
CA GLN A 145 -21.27 38.12 2.33
C GLN A 145 -21.35 38.66 3.77
N GLN A 146 -22.16 39.67 4.02
CA GLN A 146 -22.33 40.25 5.35
C GLN A 146 -23.01 39.26 6.32
N ARG A 147 -24.04 38.55 5.85
CA ARG A 147 -24.74 37.54 6.64
C ARG A 147 -23.78 36.46 7.12
N LEU A 148 -23.00 35.88 6.22
CA LEU A 148 -22.09 34.80 6.59
C LEU A 148 -20.92 35.32 7.45
N ALA A 149 -20.35 36.49 7.14
CA ALA A 149 -19.30 37.09 7.94
C ALA A 149 -19.77 37.40 9.36
N ALA A 150 -20.95 37.99 9.51
CA ALA A 150 -21.55 38.30 10.83
C ALA A 150 -21.84 37.05 11.65
N GLN A 151 -22.29 35.98 11.00
CA GLN A 151 -22.57 34.70 11.67
C GLN A 151 -21.33 34.13 12.37
N PHE A 152 -20.14 34.35 11.82
CA PHE A 152 -18.87 33.84 12.33
C PHE A 152 -17.94 34.92 12.95
N GLY A 153 -18.40 36.16 13.07
CA GLY A 153 -17.58 37.28 13.59
C GLY A 153 -16.37 37.62 12.71
N MET A 154 -16.51 37.41 11.39
CA MET A 154 -15.43 37.53 10.40
C MET A 154 -15.49 38.83 9.59
N GLU A 155 -16.31 39.81 9.99
CA GLU A 155 -16.53 41.08 9.24
C GLU A 155 -15.23 41.86 9.03
N GLN A 156 -14.32 41.86 10.00
CA GLN A 156 -13.02 42.53 9.90
C GLN A 156 -12.03 41.86 8.92
N PHE A 157 -12.23 40.59 8.60
CA PHE A 157 -11.38 39.82 7.69
C PHE A 157 -11.98 39.73 6.28
N ALA A 158 -13.23 40.09 6.09
CA ALA A 158 -13.91 40.08 4.79
C ALA A 158 -13.30 41.13 3.85
N ASP A 159 -12.78 40.69 2.68
CA ASP A 159 -12.23 41.61 1.68
C ASP A 159 -13.34 42.47 1.08
N ALA A 160 -13.36 43.77 1.44
CA ALA A 160 -14.33 44.73 0.94
C ALA A 160 -14.33 44.92 -0.61
N LYS A 161 -13.32 44.40 -1.30
CA LYS A 161 -13.18 44.42 -2.76
C LYS A 161 -13.93 43.31 -3.49
N VAL A 162 -14.45 42.29 -2.78
CA VAL A 162 -15.10 41.13 -3.37
C VAL A 162 -16.59 41.35 -3.66
N LYS A 163 -17.05 42.59 -3.68
CA LYS A 163 -18.45 42.98 -4.00
C LYS A 163 -18.83 42.84 -5.50
N ASP A 164 -17.91 42.39 -6.34
CA ASP A 164 -18.02 42.29 -7.77
C ASP A 164 -18.23 40.84 -8.20
N ILE A 165 -19.35 40.57 -8.91
CA ILE A 165 -19.63 39.26 -9.47
C ILE A 165 -18.54 38.74 -10.39
N THR A 166 -17.77 39.63 -11.02
CA THR A 166 -16.69 39.29 -11.95
C THR A 166 -15.35 39.00 -11.26
N ARG A 167 -15.36 38.86 -9.93
CA ARG A 167 -14.16 38.56 -9.14
C ARG A 167 -13.64 37.14 -9.40
N LEU A 168 -12.38 37.05 -9.83
CA LEU A 168 -11.68 35.78 -10.04
C LEU A 168 -11.22 35.18 -8.71
N SER A 169 -11.43 33.91 -8.56
CA SER A 169 -10.90 33.10 -7.46
C SER A 169 -9.73 32.23 -7.95
N PHE A 170 -8.56 32.38 -7.36
CA PHE A 170 -7.45 31.48 -7.64
C PHE A 170 -7.72 30.11 -7.03
N LEU A 171 -7.57 29.07 -7.83
CA LEU A 171 -7.80 27.69 -7.44
C LEU A 171 -6.46 27.08 -6.95
N PRO A 172 -6.35 26.72 -5.66
CA PRO A 172 -5.15 26.09 -5.12
C PRO A 172 -5.10 24.60 -5.43
N GLY A 173 -4.02 23.91 -5.04
CA GLY A 173 -3.91 22.47 -5.08
C GLY A 173 -4.85 21.76 -4.11
N LYS A 174 -5.02 20.45 -4.30
CA LYS A 174 -5.94 19.60 -3.53
C LYS A 174 -5.74 19.71 -2.01
N GLU A 175 -4.52 19.87 -1.56
CA GLU A 175 -4.14 19.97 -0.14
C GLU A 175 -4.76 21.19 0.56
N TYR A 176 -5.16 22.19 -0.22
CA TYR A 176 -5.79 23.43 0.26
C TYR A 176 -7.31 23.40 0.20
N VAL A 177 -7.89 22.44 -0.53
CA VAL A 177 -9.37 22.26 -0.60
C VAL A 177 -9.84 21.59 0.69
N LEU A 178 -10.80 22.22 1.37
CA LEU A 178 -11.35 21.77 2.65
C LEU A 178 -12.68 21.04 2.48
N TYR A 179 -13.47 21.48 1.51
CA TYR A 179 -14.78 20.91 1.17
C TYR A 179 -15.10 21.14 -0.30
N LEU A 180 -15.77 20.18 -0.93
CA LEU A 180 -16.27 20.28 -2.29
C LEU A 180 -17.55 19.44 -2.43
N ASP A 181 -18.66 20.08 -2.71
CA ASP A 181 -19.92 19.47 -3.13
C ASP A 181 -20.07 19.64 -4.64
N GLU A 182 -19.64 18.64 -5.43
CA GLU A 182 -19.69 18.68 -6.90
C GLU A 182 -21.13 18.78 -7.40
N VAL A 183 -22.07 18.09 -6.76
CA VAL A 183 -23.50 18.14 -7.13
C VAL A 183 -24.05 19.55 -6.88
N GLY A 184 -23.81 20.11 -5.70
CA GLY A 184 -24.21 21.48 -5.37
C GLY A 184 -23.59 22.53 -6.28
N LEU A 185 -22.35 22.32 -6.76
CA LEU A 185 -21.63 23.29 -7.59
C LEU A 185 -22.02 23.22 -9.09
N PHE A 186 -22.29 22.02 -9.63
CA PHE A 186 -22.48 21.83 -11.08
C PHE A 186 -23.91 21.45 -11.50
N GLU A 187 -24.73 20.94 -10.59
CA GLU A 187 -26.12 20.57 -10.87
C GLU A 187 -27.14 21.52 -10.25
N HIS A 188 -26.69 22.64 -9.66
CA HIS A 188 -27.56 23.63 -9.05
C HIS A 188 -28.43 24.32 -10.12
N THR A 189 -29.74 24.25 -9.93
CA THR A 189 -30.72 25.07 -10.66
C THR A 189 -31.24 26.15 -9.71
N PRO A 190 -31.26 27.42 -10.07
CA PRO A 190 -31.85 28.47 -9.23
C PRO A 190 -33.29 28.09 -8.91
N SER A 191 -33.59 27.85 -7.64
CA SER A 191 -34.95 27.51 -7.20
C SER A 191 -35.82 28.75 -7.18
N THR A 192 -36.90 28.71 -7.94
CA THR A 192 -38.06 29.59 -7.69
C THR A 192 -38.87 28.94 -6.58
N SER A 193 -38.89 29.56 -5.42
CA SER A 193 -39.82 29.38 -4.29
C SER A 193 -39.37 28.63 -3.02
N SER A 194 -39.60 29.33 -1.95
CA SER A 194 -39.83 29.00 -0.51
C SER A 194 -38.67 29.14 0.43
N PRO A 195 -38.85 29.92 1.53
CA PRO A 195 -37.81 30.19 2.50
C PRO A 195 -37.63 29.01 3.48
N ALA A 196 -36.35 28.68 3.75
CA ALA A 196 -36.02 27.76 4.82
C ALA A 196 -36.30 28.34 6.20
N PRO A 197 -36.72 27.54 7.18
CA PRO A 197 -37.09 28.03 8.50
C PRO A 197 -35.86 28.58 9.26
N ALA A 198 -36.03 29.74 9.85
CA ALA A 198 -35.04 30.38 10.70
C ALA A 198 -34.74 29.55 11.94
N LEU A 199 -33.45 29.33 12.20
CA LEU A 199 -32.98 28.73 13.45
C LEU A 199 -33.15 29.69 14.63
N PRO A 200 -33.51 29.21 15.84
CA PRO A 200 -33.78 30.05 16.97
C PRO A 200 -32.50 30.67 17.54
N HIS A 201 -32.58 31.97 17.84
CA HIS A 201 -31.56 32.74 18.52
C HIS A 201 -31.29 32.15 19.92
N GLY A 202 -30.06 31.68 20.17
CA GLY A 202 -29.60 31.31 21.50
C GLY A 202 -29.28 32.54 22.33
N GLU A 203 -30.08 32.76 23.36
CA GLU A 203 -29.86 33.83 24.34
C GLU A 203 -28.57 33.61 25.16
N SER A 204 -27.79 34.66 25.25
CA SER A 204 -26.68 34.83 26.19
C SER A 204 -27.20 34.80 27.65
N ARG A 205 -26.71 33.90 28.47
CA ARG A 205 -26.86 34.00 29.94
C ARG A 205 -25.51 33.92 30.61
N ASN A 206 -25.16 35.06 31.17
CA ASN A 206 -24.19 35.23 32.25
C ASN A 206 -24.75 34.63 33.55
N GLY A 207 -23.87 34.07 34.36
CA GLY A 207 -24.11 34.08 35.80
C GLY A 207 -23.62 32.90 36.60
N ASN A 208 -22.56 33.12 37.33
CA ASN A 208 -22.23 32.73 38.72
C ASN A 208 -22.11 31.25 39.14
N LEU A 209 -20.88 30.96 39.54
CA LEU A 209 -20.42 30.41 40.85
C LEU A 209 -21.43 29.56 41.66
N LEU A 210 -21.01 28.32 41.99
CA LEU A 210 -20.94 27.85 43.39
C LEU A 210 -20.39 26.40 43.48
N GLU A 211 -19.32 26.33 44.30
CA GLU A 211 -19.02 25.33 45.33
C GLU A 211 -18.76 23.85 44.99
N GLN A 212 -17.56 23.45 45.36
CA GLN A 212 -17.12 22.07 45.61
C GLN A 212 -17.88 21.43 46.79
N PRO A 213 -17.89 20.11 46.91
CA PRO A 213 -17.25 19.52 48.06
C PRO A 213 -16.30 18.35 47.79
N ASP A 214 -15.34 18.27 48.70
CA ASP A 214 -14.40 17.19 48.95
C ASP A 214 -15.04 15.79 49.01
N CYS A 215 -14.31 14.79 48.52
CA CYS A 215 -14.30 13.49 49.16
C CYS A 215 -13.04 12.67 48.85
N GLN A 216 -12.56 12.03 49.88
CA GLN A 216 -11.36 11.29 50.09
C GLN A 216 -11.34 9.87 49.47
N ASN A 217 -10.14 9.42 49.12
CA ASN A 217 -9.58 8.07 49.22
C ASN A 217 -10.24 6.88 48.51
N GLY A 218 -9.48 6.26 47.63
CA GLY A 218 -9.67 4.88 47.20
C GLY A 218 -8.76 4.50 46.03
N ASN A 219 -7.68 3.77 46.29
CA ASN A 219 -6.78 3.15 45.33
C ASN A 219 -7.53 2.32 44.30
N LEU A 220 -7.37 2.66 43.04
CA LEU A 220 -7.42 1.76 41.90
C LEU A 220 -6.69 2.43 40.73
N LEU A 221 -5.78 1.74 40.10
CA LEU A 221 -5.09 2.15 38.89
C LEU A 221 -6.12 2.28 37.74
N GLU A 222 -6.77 3.42 37.66
CA GLU A 222 -7.57 3.79 36.51
C GLU A 222 -6.68 4.41 35.46
N GLN A 223 -6.79 3.86 34.25
CA GLN A 223 -6.27 4.46 33.04
C GLN A 223 -6.86 5.89 32.94
N PRO A 224 -6.09 6.91 32.54
CA PRO A 224 -6.66 8.23 32.33
C PRO A 224 -7.69 8.16 31.21
N ASP A 225 -8.94 8.42 31.58
CA ASP A 225 -10.08 8.51 30.67
C ASP A 225 -9.86 9.71 29.74
N CYS A 226 -9.46 9.45 28.50
CA CYS A 226 -9.15 10.44 27.46
C CYS A 226 -10.42 11.11 26.87
N ARG A 227 -11.55 11.17 27.60
CA ARG A 227 -12.84 11.57 27.02
C ARG A 227 -13.26 13.01 27.25
N ASN A 228 -12.42 13.90 27.75
CA ASN A 228 -12.75 15.33 27.94
C ASN A 228 -11.76 16.31 27.31
N GLY A 229 -11.23 16.02 26.13
CA GLY A 229 -10.63 17.02 25.26
C GLY A 229 -11.68 17.56 24.29
N ASN A 230 -11.64 18.84 23.95
CA ASN A 230 -12.55 19.48 23.00
C ASN A 230 -12.70 18.60 21.75
N ALA A 231 -13.88 18.11 21.47
CA ALA A 231 -14.17 17.16 20.40
C ALA A 231 -13.66 17.62 19.01
N ALA A 232 -13.55 18.94 18.80
CA ALA A 232 -13.06 19.54 17.56
C ALA A 232 -11.53 19.40 17.35
N GLU A 233 -10.73 19.39 18.41
CA GLU A 233 -9.26 19.29 18.32
C GLU A 233 -8.79 17.83 18.18
N LEU A 234 -9.55 16.88 18.78
CA LEU A 234 -9.37 15.46 18.52
C LEU A 234 -9.74 15.08 17.08
N LEU A 235 -10.71 15.76 16.47
CA LEU A 235 -11.10 15.55 15.07
C LEU A 235 -9.96 15.84 14.08
N VAL A 236 -9.06 16.75 14.38
CA VAL A 236 -7.90 17.07 13.52
C VAL A 236 -6.95 15.88 13.39
N ALA A 237 -6.63 15.23 14.51
CA ALA A 237 -5.76 14.04 14.48
C ALA A 237 -6.47 12.82 13.84
N GLU A 238 -7.80 12.77 13.86
CA GLU A 238 -8.59 11.74 13.19
C GLU A 238 -8.72 11.93 11.67
N THR A 239 -8.68 13.18 11.20
CA THR A 239 -8.86 13.53 9.79
C THR A 239 -7.56 13.47 8.99
N PHE A 240 -6.43 13.79 9.63
CA PHE A 240 -5.11 13.78 8.98
C PHE A 240 -4.46 12.41 9.05
N SER A 241 -3.83 12.03 7.93
CA SER A 241 -3.12 10.77 7.83
C SER A 241 -1.72 10.94 7.25
N TYR A 242 -0.79 10.10 7.70
CA TYR A 242 0.53 9.92 7.11
C TYR A 242 0.56 8.54 6.45
N ASN A 243 0.76 8.49 5.14
CA ASN A 243 0.71 7.24 4.36
C ASN A 243 -0.54 6.39 4.63
N GLY A 244 -1.72 7.05 4.70
CA GLY A 244 -3.00 6.39 4.96
C GLY A 244 -3.28 6.00 6.43
N ILE A 245 -2.36 6.28 7.36
CA ILE A 245 -2.53 6.03 8.80
C ILE A 245 -2.92 7.33 9.49
N ARG A 246 -4.03 7.35 10.23
CA ARG A 246 -4.49 8.53 10.95
C ARG A 246 -3.47 8.96 12.00
N TYR A 247 -3.22 10.26 12.13
CA TYR A 247 -2.30 10.79 13.15
C TYR A 247 -2.77 10.50 14.59
N SER A 248 -4.09 10.47 14.85
CA SER A 248 -4.63 10.05 16.15
C SER A 248 -4.13 8.66 16.54
N SER A 249 -4.27 7.68 15.66
CA SER A 249 -3.77 6.32 15.89
C SER A 249 -2.25 6.28 16.11
N ILE A 250 -1.49 7.08 15.36
CA ILE A 250 -0.03 7.19 15.53
C ILE A 250 0.32 7.75 16.91
N ILE A 251 -0.36 8.81 17.35
CA ILE A 251 -0.15 9.46 18.64
C ILE A 251 -0.50 8.53 19.79
N GLU A 252 -1.67 7.88 19.73
CA GLU A 252 -2.10 6.91 20.74
C GLU A 252 -1.11 5.74 20.89
N ALA A 253 -0.65 5.17 19.78
CA ALA A 253 0.32 4.08 19.80
C ALA A 253 1.68 4.54 20.36
N LEU A 254 2.12 5.76 20.03
CA LEU A 254 3.34 6.35 20.61
C LEU A 254 3.18 6.58 22.11
N MET A 255 2.07 7.16 22.55
CA MET A 255 1.78 7.40 23.96
C MET A 255 1.76 6.10 24.75
N LYS A 256 1.12 5.07 24.23
CA LYS A 256 1.11 3.72 24.84
C LYS A 256 2.53 3.14 24.97
N ARG A 257 3.40 3.30 23.97
CA ARG A 257 4.79 2.84 24.04
C ARG A 257 5.64 3.64 25.03
N LEU A 258 5.47 4.97 25.06
CA LEU A 258 6.14 5.83 26.03
C LEU A 258 5.73 5.47 27.49
N ALA A 259 4.47 5.14 27.69
CA ALA A 259 3.96 4.65 29.00
C ALA A 259 4.60 3.33 29.39
N THR A 260 4.69 2.34 28.48
CA THR A 260 5.31 1.03 28.79
C THR A 260 6.81 1.10 29.05
N GLN A 261 7.50 2.14 28.57
CA GLN A 261 8.92 2.38 28.85
C GLN A 261 9.17 3.09 30.20
N GLY A 262 8.11 3.34 30.99
CA GLY A 262 8.22 3.97 32.30
C GLY A 262 8.56 5.46 32.25
N VAL A 263 8.40 6.09 31.09
CA VAL A 263 8.71 7.52 30.88
C VAL A 263 7.56 8.42 31.36
N VAL A 264 6.36 7.88 31.51
CA VAL A 264 5.19 8.64 31.94
C VAL A 264 5.08 8.55 33.47
N LYS A 265 5.64 9.55 34.18
CA LYS A 265 5.44 9.76 35.61
C LYS A 265 4.56 10.98 35.87
N THR A 266 3.80 10.94 36.95
CA THR A 266 2.98 12.07 37.39
C THR A 266 3.86 13.31 37.59
N GLY A 267 3.59 14.41 36.87
CA GLY A 267 4.38 15.65 36.90
C GLY A 267 5.36 15.85 35.75
N GLU A 268 5.57 14.88 34.85
CA GLU A 268 6.54 14.98 33.76
C GLU A 268 5.90 15.23 32.37
N ARG A 269 4.74 15.91 32.33
CA ARG A 269 3.99 16.16 31.08
C ARG A 269 4.84 16.79 29.97
N ASN A 270 5.73 17.71 30.32
CA ASN A 270 6.64 18.35 29.35
C ASN A 270 7.63 17.37 28.73
N ASN A 271 8.14 16.40 29.50
CA ASN A 271 9.04 15.39 28.99
C ASN A 271 8.31 14.44 28.01
N VAL A 272 7.06 14.11 28.32
CA VAL A 272 6.22 13.28 27.45
C VAL A 272 5.93 14.01 26.14
N LEU A 273 5.54 15.28 26.21
CA LEU A 273 5.34 16.12 25.02
C LEU A 273 6.62 16.22 24.19
N PHE A 274 7.76 16.48 24.82
CA PHE A 274 9.05 16.56 24.14
C PHE A 274 9.39 15.27 23.39
N LEU A 275 9.22 14.11 24.02
CA LEU A 275 9.48 12.81 23.41
C LEU A 275 8.49 12.47 22.27
N LEU A 276 7.21 12.76 22.48
CA LEU A 276 6.18 12.58 21.46
C LEU A 276 6.49 13.41 20.21
N VAL A 277 6.81 14.69 20.40
CA VAL A 277 7.18 15.60 19.30
C VAL A 277 8.45 15.16 18.60
N ARG A 278 9.46 14.69 19.35
CA ARG A 278 10.69 14.15 18.79
C ARG A 278 10.43 12.98 17.83
N GLU A 279 9.44 12.14 18.13
CA GLU A 279 9.03 11.02 17.24
C GLU A 279 8.22 11.53 16.03
N LEU A 280 7.26 12.44 16.25
CA LEU A 280 6.35 12.94 15.22
C LEU A 280 7.01 13.86 14.19
N ARG A 281 8.01 14.65 14.58
CA ARG A 281 8.58 15.71 13.74
C ARG A 281 8.99 15.27 12.33
N HIS A 282 9.45 14.04 12.16
CA HIS A 282 9.90 13.51 10.87
C HIS A 282 8.76 13.28 9.90
N ILE A 283 7.63 12.75 10.39
CA ILE A 283 6.44 12.50 9.59
C ILE A 283 5.57 13.75 9.43
N CYS A 284 5.85 14.80 10.19
CA CYS A 284 5.27 16.14 10.07
C CYS A 284 6.20 17.12 9.34
N GLU A 285 7.24 16.62 8.65
CA GLU A 285 8.20 17.41 7.87
C GLU A 285 8.84 18.58 8.65
N TYR A 286 9.02 18.39 9.96
CA TYR A 286 9.52 19.42 10.90
C TYR A 286 8.63 20.67 10.97
N ASN A 287 7.41 20.63 10.47
CA ASN A 287 6.49 21.74 10.49
C ASN A 287 5.96 21.96 11.92
N PHE A 288 6.36 23.07 12.53
CA PHE A 288 5.99 23.44 13.90
C PHE A 288 4.46 23.48 14.09
N GLN A 289 3.76 24.08 13.13
CA GLN A 289 2.32 24.28 13.24
C GLN A 289 1.56 22.95 13.17
N THR A 290 1.98 22.07 12.28
CA THR A 290 1.40 20.71 12.16
C THR A 290 1.61 19.92 13.45
N VAL A 291 2.83 19.92 13.98
CA VAL A 291 3.15 19.24 15.24
C VAL A 291 2.37 19.81 16.40
N TYR A 292 2.25 21.15 16.49
CA TYR A 292 1.47 21.82 17.53
C TYR A 292 0.01 21.41 17.46
N MET A 293 -0.64 21.48 16.30
CA MET A 293 -2.04 21.08 16.11
C MET A 293 -2.31 19.63 16.51
N LEU A 294 -1.38 18.74 16.17
CA LEU A 294 -1.53 17.31 16.44
C LEU A 294 -1.29 16.96 17.92
N THR A 295 -0.49 17.72 18.65
CA THR A 295 -0.07 17.34 20.00
C THR A 295 -0.68 18.18 21.12
N ALA A 296 -0.97 19.46 20.89
CA ALA A 296 -1.52 20.33 21.91
C ALA A 296 -2.80 19.81 22.59
N PRO A 297 -3.77 19.19 21.86
CA PRO A 297 -4.98 18.64 22.46
C PRO A 297 -4.75 17.54 23.50
N TYR A 298 -3.66 16.81 23.39
CA TYR A 298 -3.32 15.74 24.35
C TYR A 298 -2.67 16.26 25.65
N PHE A 299 -2.37 17.56 25.72
CA PHE A 299 -1.67 18.18 26.83
C PHE A 299 -2.43 19.36 27.44
N GLU A 300 -3.76 19.26 27.46
CA GLU A 300 -4.64 20.20 28.17
C GLU A 300 -4.18 20.38 29.62
N GLY A 301 -4.11 21.63 30.06
CA GLY A 301 -3.62 22.01 31.39
C GLY A 301 -2.13 22.36 31.46
N LEU A 302 -1.37 22.28 30.33
CA LEU A 302 -0.09 22.98 30.19
C LEU A 302 -0.33 24.38 29.61
N PRO A 303 0.38 25.42 30.08
CA PRO A 303 0.33 26.76 29.48
C PRO A 303 0.74 26.72 28.00
N ASP A 304 0.01 27.40 27.11
CA ASP A 304 0.27 27.40 25.66
C ASP A 304 1.71 27.82 25.33
N ALA A 305 2.25 28.81 26.04
CA ALA A 305 3.65 29.26 25.90
C ALA A 305 4.65 28.14 26.21
N GLU A 306 4.33 27.24 27.15
CA GLU A 306 5.18 26.11 27.52
C GLU A 306 5.09 24.99 26.49
N ILE A 307 3.88 24.70 25.99
CA ILE A 307 3.67 23.76 24.88
C ILE A 307 4.50 24.21 23.67
N ARG A 308 4.37 25.47 23.23
CA ARG A 308 5.12 26.03 22.09
C ARG A 308 6.62 25.96 22.28
N LYS A 309 7.11 26.28 23.46
CA LYS A 309 8.53 26.21 23.79
C LYS A 309 9.07 24.78 23.72
N THR A 310 8.31 23.82 24.28
CA THR A 310 8.69 22.40 24.29
C THR A 310 8.70 21.83 22.88
N ILE A 311 7.69 22.14 22.06
CA ILE A 311 7.64 21.73 20.66
C ILE A 311 8.83 22.29 19.86
N GLY A 312 9.12 23.59 19.99
CA GLY A 312 10.25 24.22 19.32
C GLY A 312 11.59 23.55 19.70
N SER A 313 11.78 23.26 20.98
CA SER A 313 12.98 22.57 21.47
C SER A 313 13.09 21.14 20.93
N ALA A 314 12.00 20.40 20.86
CA ALA A 314 11.97 19.01 20.38
C ALA A 314 12.22 18.93 18.86
N ILE A 315 11.66 19.86 18.07
CA ILE A 315 11.89 19.96 16.63
C ILE A 315 13.36 20.27 16.34
N ALA A 316 13.99 21.13 17.13
CA ALA A 316 15.38 21.56 16.95
C ALA A 316 16.42 20.50 17.33
N THR A 317 16.03 19.36 17.94
CA THR A 317 16.99 18.30 18.30
C THR A 317 17.64 17.66 17.08
N ASN A 318 18.91 17.26 17.21
CA ASN A 318 19.66 16.60 16.14
C ASN A 318 19.05 15.24 15.75
N GLY A 319 19.06 14.93 14.46
CA GLY A 319 18.58 13.67 13.88
C GLY A 319 17.67 13.93 12.68
N ARG A 320 18.00 13.38 11.51
CA ARG A 320 17.30 13.62 10.24
C ARG A 320 16.57 12.41 9.69
N SER A 321 16.41 11.35 10.47
CA SER A 321 15.73 10.12 10.01
C SER A 321 14.64 9.68 10.98
N ILE A 322 13.62 9.01 10.44
CA ILE A 322 12.54 8.39 11.22
C ILE A 322 13.16 7.43 12.25
N THR A 323 12.76 7.57 13.50
CA THR A 323 13.30 6.77 14.61
C THR A 323 12.87 5.31 14.52
N PRO A 324 13.60 4.37 15.15
CA PRO A 324 13.15 2.97 15.23
C PRO A 324 11.78 2.82 15.91
N MET A 325 11.48 3.65 16.92
CA MET A 325 10.17 3.65 17.61
C MET A 325 9.06 4.04 16.65
N MET A 326 9.20 5.15 15.91
CA MET A 326 8.22 5.59 14.93
C MET A 326 8.04 4.57 13.81
N ARG A 327 9.12 4.00 13.26
CA ARG A 327 9.03 2.94 12.25
C ARG A 327 8.23 1.73 12.76
N GLY A 328 8.47 1.33 13.99
CA GLY A 328 7.72 0.25 14.63
C GLY A 328 6.23 0.57 14.78
N VAL A 329 5.88 1.80 15.19
CA VAL A 329 4.48 2.25 15.31
C VAL A 329 3.80 2.30 13.95
N LEU A 330 4.42 2.92 12.94
CA LEU A 330 3.86 2.98 11.58
C LEU A 330 3.64 1.59 10.99
N SER A 331 4.59 0.66 11.21
CA SER A 331 4.43 -0.73 10.77
C SER A 331 3.28 -1.44 11.49
N GLU A 332 3.09 -1.25 12.80
CA GLU A 332 1.97 -1.84 13.54
C GLU A 332 0.62 -1.29 13.05
N LEU A 333 0.50 0.02 12.93
CA LEU A 333 -0.76 0.66 12.54
C LEU A 333 -1.12 0.42 11.08
N LYS A 334 -0.14 0.41 10.17
CA LYS A 334 -0.36 -0.01 8.78
C LYS A 334 -0.93 -1.44 8.75
N ASN A 335 -0.45 -2.26 9.64
CA ASN A 335 -0.90 -3.63 9.80
C ASN A 335 -2.31 -3.74 10.44
N GLU A 336 -2.68 -2.86 11.35
CA GLU A 336 -4.03 -2.81 11.95
C GLU A 336 -5.08 -2.25 10.97
N SER A 337 -4.70 -1.29 10.12
CA SER A 337 -5.59 -0.78 9.07
C SER A 337 -5.88 -1.84 8.00
N ILE A 338 -4.94 -2.77 7.74
CA ILE A 338 -5.14 -3.91 6.83
C ILE A 338 -6.14 -4.93 7.42
N ASP A 339 -6.20 -5.07 8.75
CA ASP A 339 -7.20 -5.94 9.40
C ASP A 339 -8.65 -5.39 9.31
N GLN A 340 -8.81 -4.07 9.04
CA GLN A 340 -10.11 -3.42 8.82
C GLN A 340 -10.47 -3.25 7.34
N GLN A 341 -9.51 -3.31 6.43
CA GLN A 341 -9.80 -3.37 5.00
C GLN A 341 -10.42 -4.71 4.65
N ASP A 342 -11.42 -4.69 3.81
CA ASP A 342 -12.18 -5.85 3.36
C ASP A 342 -11.23 -7.03 3.05
N ALA A 343 -11.55 -8.17 3.68
CA ALA A 343 -10.87 -9.42 3.36
C ALA A 343 -10.86 -9.59 1.84
N PRO A 344 -9.72 -9.99 1.24
CA PRO A 344 -9.63 -10.14 -0.22
C PRO A 344 -10.85 -10.87 -0.73
N GLU A 345 -11.39 -10.39 -1.84
CA GLU A 345 -12.59 -10.93 -2.45
C GLU A 345 -12.40 -12.43 -2.59
N VAL A 346 -13.33 -13.20 -2.02
CA VAL A 346 -13.16 -14.66 -1.96
C VAL A 346 -13.14 -15.19 -3.38
N VAL A 347 -11.97 -15.62 -3.81
CA VAL A 347 -11.75 -16.23 -5.11
C VAL A 347 -12.67 -17.46 -5.24
N GLN A 348 -13.66 -17.38 -6.09
CA GLN A 348 -14.47 -18.54 -6.45
C GLN A 348 -13.68 -19.39 -7.44
N LEU A 349 -12.93 -20.33 -6.90
CA LEU A 349 -12.21 -21.29 -7.74
C LEU A 349 -13.19 -22.16 -8.55
N ALA A 350 -12.85 -22.42 -9.79
CA ALA A 350 -13.54 -23.42 -10.58
C ALA A 350 -13.50 -24.79 -9.85
N LYS A 351 -14.49 -25.65 -10.13
CA LYS A 351 -14.52 -26.99 -9.52
C LYS A 351 -13.21 -27.73 -9.79
N LEU A 352 -12.62 -28.31 -8.73
CA LEU A 352 -11.43 -29.14 -8.83
C LEU A 352 -11.66 -30.29 -9.83
N PRO A 353 -10.80 -30.44 -10.86
CA PRO A 353 -10.85 -31.60 -11.77
C PRO A 353 -10.58 -32.90 -11.03
N LYS A 354 -10.68 -33.99 -11.75
CA LYS A 354 -10.37 -35.32 -11.21
C LYS A 354 -8.88 -35.43 -10.89
N VAL A 355 -8.57 -35.84 -9.67
CA VAL A 355 -7.21 -36.06 -9.15
C VAL A 355 -6.85 -37.53 -9.14
N SER A 356 -5.69 -37.94 -8.66
CA SER A 356 -5.27 -39.33 -8.51
C SER A 356 -6.17 -40.12 -7.53
N ALA A 357 -6.13 -41.43 -7.58
CA ALA A 357 -6.95 -42.29 -6.71
C ALA A 357 -6.61 -42.10 -5.22
N VAL A 358 -5.33 -41.95 -4.89
CA VAL A 358 -4.90 -41.71 -3.52
C VAL A 358 -5.34 -40.34 -3.01
N GLU A 359 -5.33 -39.31 -3.85
CA GLU A 359 -5.83 -37.98 -3.48
C GLU A 359 -7.36 -37.97 -3.35
N GLU A 360 -8.09 -38.67 -4.20
CA GLU A 360 -9.55 -38.85 -4.04
C GLU A 360 -9.88 -39.52 -2.70
N MET A 361 -9.11 -40.55 -2.31
CA MET A 361 -9.23 -41.20 -1.01
C MET A 361 -9.00 -40.21 0.12
N ILE A 362 -7.89 -39.43 0.08
CA ILE A 362 -7.61 -38.40 1.08
C ILE A 362 -8.73 -37.36 1.14
N LEU A 363 -9.17 -36.85 -0.02
CA LEU A 363 -10.22 -35.83 -0.12
C LEU A 363 -11.58 -36.33 0.41
N ALA A 364 -11.83 -37.64 0.44
CA ALA A 364 -13.06 -38.18 0.99
C ALA A 364 -13.20 -37.98 2.52
N HIS A 365 -12.10 -37.84 3.23
CA HIS A 365 -12.07 -37.58 4.68
C HIS A 365 -12.40 -36.11 5.04
N TYR A 366 -12.58 -35.23 4.04
CA TYR A 366 -12.80 -33.81 4.24
C TYR A 366 -14.12 -33.33 3.63
N PRO A 367 -14.71 -32.22 4.15
CA PRO A 367 -15.94 -31.68 3.59
C PRO A 367 -15.79 -31.32 2.11
N LYS A 368 -16.81 -31.65 1.30
CA LYS A 368 -16.78 -31.44 -0.16
C LYS A 368 -16.49 -30.01 -0.59
N HIS A 369 -16.87 -29.02 0.20
CA HIS A 369 -16.62 -27.61 -0.10
C HIS A 369 -15.16 -27.17 0.13
N LEU A 370 -14.34 -27.99 0.80
CA LEU A 370 -12.91 -27.75 1.03
C LEU A 370 -11.99 -28.49 0.06
N ARG A 371 -12.54 -29.26 -0.91
CA ARG A 371 -11.72 -30.13 -1.78
C ARG A 371 -10.56 -29.40 -2.46
N ALA A 372 -10.77 -28.20 -2.98
CA ALA A 372 -9.71 -27.41 -3.62
C ALA A 372 -8.64 -26.98 -2.62
N GLN A 373 -9.04 -26.53 -1.43
CA GLN A 373 -8.14 -26.09 -0.36
C GLN A 373 -7.31 -27.26 0.18
N VAL A 374 -7.95 -28.42 0.40
CA VAL A 374 -7.26 -29.64 0.84
C VAL A 374 -6.27 -30.11 -0.22
N PHE A 375 -6.66 -30.12 -1.50
CA PHE A 375 -5.76 -30.44 -2.62
C PHE A 375 -4.51 -29.52 -2.62
N MET A 376 -4.71 -28.21 -2.53
CA MET A 376 -3.59 -27.26 -2.50
C MET A 376 -2.69 -27.46 -1.26
N ALA A 377 -3.27 -27.79 -0.10
CA ALA A 377 -2.51 -28.04 1.13
C ALA A 377 -1.73 -29.37 1.09
N MET A 378 -2.15 -30.35 0.30
CA MET A 378 -1.41 -31.61 0.09
C MET A 378 -0.10 -31.41 -0.68
N LEU A 379 -0.03 -30.41 -1.59
CA LEU A 379 1.11 -30.26 -2.51
C LEU A 379 2.46 -30.18 -1.82
N PRO A 380 2.67 -29.34 -0.77
CA PRO A 380 3.93 -29.32 -0.04
C PRO A 380 4.29 -30.63 0.64
N ILE A 381 3.28 -31.40 1.09
CA ILE A 381 3.49 -32.69 1.75
C ILE A 381 3.88 -33.76 0.72
N TRP A 382 3.25 -33.78 -0.45
CA TRP A 382 3.68 -34.63 -1.56
C TRP A 382 5.10 -34.33 -2.02
N GLY A 383 5.51 -33.05 -2.04
CA GLY A 383 6.88 -32.63 -2.33
C GLY A 383 7.91 -33.24 -1.41
N LEU A 384 7.54 -33.47 -0.13
CA LEU A 384 8.39 -34.13 0.86
C LEU A 384 8.65 -35.61 0.52
N TYR A 385 7.69 -36.32 -0.07
CA TYR A 385 7.84 -37.69 -0.51
C TYR A 385 8.50 -37.82 -1.90
N GLY A 386 8.18 -36.90 -2.83
CA GLY A 386 8.80 -36.86 -4.16
C GLY A 386 10.18 -36.24 -4.20
N THR A 387 10.97 -36.48 -3.17
CA THR A 387 12.18 -35.77 -2.82
C THR A 387 13.32 -35.87 -3.83
N HIS A 388 13.37 -36.95 -4.63
CA HIS A 388 14.42 -37.18 -5.63
C HIS A 388 13.99 -36.86 -7.08
N ILE A 389 12.73 -36.52 -7.29
CA ILE A 389 12.19 -36.20 -8.60
C ILE A 389 12.79 -34.88 -9.10
N ARG A 390 13.43 -34.92 -10.27
CA ARG A 390 14.02 -33.77 -10.95
C ARG A 390 13.55 -33.71 -12.40
N PHE A 391 13.34 -32.51 -12.92
CA PHE A 391 13.00 -32.23 -14.30
C PHE A 391 13.43 -30.83 -14.68
N ASP A 392 13.58 -30.55 -15.98
CA ASP A 392 13.88 -29.21 -16.43
C ASP A 392 12.58 -28.46 -16.79
N PHE A 393 12.48 -27.19 -16.40
CA PHE A 393 11.42 -26.30 -16.88
C PHE A 393 11.81 -25.79 -18.29
N MET A 394 10.88 -25.21 -19.01
CA MET A 394 11.07 -24.77 -20.41
C MET A 394 12.16 -23.70 -20.60
N ASP A 395 12.59 -23.05 -19.54
CA ASP A 395 13.73 -22.13 -19.53
C ASP A 395 15.10 -22.83 -19.30
N GLY A 396 15.10 -24.16 -19.23
CA GLY A 396 16.29 -24.98 -19.00
C GLY A 396 16.74 -25.08 -17.54
N ARG A 397 16.03 -24.48 -16.60
CA ARG A 397 16.36 -24.60 -15.17
C ARG A 397 15.84 -25.90 -14.59
N GLU A 398 16.69 -26.55 -13.80
CA GLU A 398 16.30 -27.72 -13.03
C GLU A 398 15.22 -27.35 -12.00
N ASN A 399 14.21 -28.18 -11.91
CA ASN A 399 13.10 -28.06 -10.97
C ASN A 399 12.93 -29.37 -10.18
N SER A 400 12.27 -29.22 -9.02
CA SER A 400 11.86 -30.30 -8.15
C SER A 400 10.42 -30.07 -7.67
N LEU A 401 9.90 -30.99 -6.84
CA LEU A 401 8.57 -30.83 -6.24
C LEU A 401 8.61 -29.91 -4.99
N SER A 402 9.12 -28.70 -5.18
CA SER A 402 9.13 -27.66 -4.13
C SER A 402 7.86 -26.83 -4.21
N PHE A 403 6.97 -26.94 -3.23
CA PHE A 403 5.71 -26.21 -3.15
C PHE A 403 5.64 -25.31 -1.93
N MET A 404 4.96 -24.19 -2.09
CA MET A 404 4.68 -23.25 -1.00
C MET A 404 3.20 -22.96 -0.99
N THR A 405 2.49 -23.38 0.04
CA THR A 405 1.03 -23.17 0.16
C THR A 405 0.70 -22.35 1.39
N ALA A 406 -0.17 -21.36 1.23
CA ALA A 406 -0.75 -20.56 2.30
C ALA A 406 -2.27 -20.80 2.38
N VAL A 407 -2.73 -21.36 3.50
CA VAL A 407 -4.17 -21.52 3.79
C VAL A 407 -4.67 -20.26 4.47
N VAL A 408 -5.48 -19.47 3.74
CA VAL A 408 -5.89 -18.13 4.16
C VAL A 408 -7.38 -18.10 4.51
N GLY A 409 -7.70 -17.68 5.73
CA GLY A 409 -9.11 -17.56 6.13
C GLY A 409 -9.27 -16.86 7.48
N LYS A 410 -10.43 -16.26 7.70
CA LYS A 410 -10.78 -15.59 8.97
C LYS A 410 -10.65 -16.55 10.15
N SER A 411 -10.53 -16.01 11.37
CA SER A 411 -10.60 -16.83 12.58
C SER A 411 -11.91 -17.62 12.60
N GLY A 412 -11.85 -18.91 12.97
CA GLY A 412 -13.03 -19.78 12.97
C GLY A 412 -13.51 -20.27 11.58
N SER A 413 -12.78 -19.99 10.50
CA SER A 413 -13.16 -20.43 9.13
C SER A 413 -12.93 -21.93 8.82
N GLY A 414 -12.44 -22.71 9.81
CA GLY A 414 -12.21 -24.15 9.62
C GLY A 414 -10.83 -24.51 9.06
N LYS A 415 -9.82 -23.63 9.17
CA LYS A 415 -8.42 -23.90 8.75
C LYS A 415 -7.77 -25.10 9.45
N ALA A 416 -8.34 -25.57 10.57
CA ALA A 416 -7.86 -26.74 11.32
C ALA A 416 -7.78 -28.03 10.48
N PHE A 417 -8.43 -28.09 9.32
CA PHE A 417 -8.26 -29.19 8.37
C PHE A 417 -6.80 -29.37 7.96
N ALA A 418 -6.04 -28.27 7.84
CA ALA A 418 -4.66 -28.31 7.38
C ALA A 418 -3.74 -28.98 8.41
N ALA A 419 -3.94 -28.75 9.71
CA ALA A 419 -3.21 -29.42 10.78
C ALA A 419 -3.54 -30.92 10.79
N HIS A 420 -4.83 -31.26 10.72
CA HIS A 420 -5.25 -32.67 10.66
C HIS A 420 -4.68 -33.37 9.41
N LEU A 421 -4.74 -32.72 8.24
CA LEU A 421 -4.17 -33.25 7.00
C LEU A 421 -2.65 -33.49 7.15
N PHE A 422 -1.94 -32.49 7.67
CA PHE A 422 -0.51 -32.57 7.90
C PHE A 422 -0.16 -33.72 8.83
N GLU A 423 -0.88 -33.88 9.93
CA GLU A 423 -0.68 -34.98 10.87
C GLU A 423 -0.89 -36.35 10.22
N GLN A 424 -1.99 -36.51 9.45
CA GLN A 424 -2.29 -37.79 8.81
C GLN A 424 -1.25 -38.15 7.74
N MET A 425 -0.84 -37.21 6.92
CA MET A 425 0.09 -37.47 5.81
C MET A 425 1.57 -37.52 6.24
N THR A 426 1.96 -37.00 7.42
CA THR A 426 3.36 -36.97 7.87
C THR A 426 3.66 -37.90 9.03
N GLU A 427 2.74 -38.75 9.46
CA GLU A 427 2.90 -39.61 10.66
C GLU A 427 4.21 -40.41 10.64
N ARG A 428 4.52 -41.10 9.55
CA ARG A 428 5.77 -41.87 9.38
C ARG A 428 7.00 -40.98 9.52
N ILE A 429 6.99 -39.80 8.91
CA ILE A 429 8.13 -38.87 8.95
C ILE A 429 8.30 -38.29 10.36
N ARG A 430 7.22 -37.99 11.06
CA ARG A 430 7.27 -37.49 12.43
C ARG A 430 7.89 -38.51 13.38
N VAL A 431 7.61 -39.80 13.19
CA VAL A 431 8.25 -40.89 13.97
C VAL A 431 9.75 -40.92 13.69
N GLN A 432 10.17 -40.83 12.43
CA GLN A 432 11.59 -40.77 12.06
C GLN A 432 12.28 -39.55 12.62
N ASP A 433 11.65 -38.36 12.50
CA ASP A 433 12.19 -37.12 13.02
C ASP A 433 12.35 -37.14 14.55
N ALA A 434 11.44 -37.81 15.29
CA ALA A 434 11.56 -37.96 16.71
C ALA A 434 12.82 -38.76 17.08
N LEU A 435 13.14 -39.82 16.36
CA LEU A 435 14.36 -40.59 16.55
C LEU A 435 15.62 -39.78 16.22
N GLU A 436 15.58 -38.98 15.15
CA GLU A 436 16.70 -38.13 14.77
C GLU A 436 16.94 -37.00 15.80
N ARG A 437 15.87 -36.43 16.38
CA ARG A 437 15.96 -35.43 17.44
C ARG A 437 16.53 -36.01 18.71
N GLN A 438 16.15 -37.25 19.08
CA GLN A 438 16.71 -37.94 20.21
C GLN A 438 18.24 -38.09 20.10
N LYS A 439 18.78 -38.42 18.90
CA LYS A 439 20.24 -38.47 18.68
C LYS A 439 20.89 -37.11 18.92
N SER A 440 20.22 -36.02 18.55
CA SER A 440 20.69 -34.66 18.80
C SER A 440 20.73 -34.33 20.29
N ASP A 441 19.67 -34.71 21.03
CA ASP A 441 19.57 -34.45 22.48
C ASP A 441 20.64 -35.24 23.26
N GLU A 442 20.86 -36.50 22.88
CA GLU A 442 21.91 -37.34 23.44
C GLU A 442 23.31 -36.74 23.19
N TYR A 443 23.56 -36.24 21.98
CA TYR A 443 24.81 -35.56 21.64
C TYR A 443 25.02 -34.30 22.49
N VAL A 444 24.00 -33.44 22.63
CA VAL A 444 24.07 -32.25 23.48
C VAL A 444 24.35 -32.64 24.94
N ALA A 445 23.70 -33.69 25.44
CA ALA A 445 23.94 -34.21 26.80
C ALA A 445 25.36 -34.72 26.98
N MET A 446 25.94 -35.37 25.96
CA MET A 446 27.35 -35.81 26.00
C MET A 446 28.33 -34.63 25.97
N CYS A 447 28.08 -33.63 25.09
CA CYS A 447 28.90 -32.42 25.03
C CYS A 447 28.89 -31.64 26.35
N ASN A 448 27.75 -31.58 27.04
CA ASN A 448 27.61 -30.88 28.32
C ASN A 448 28.33 -31.64 29.49
N LYS A 449 28.60 -32.93 29.34
CA LYS A 449 29.32 -33.75 30.33
C LYS A 449 30.81 -33.80 30.05
N ALA A 450 31.26 -33.48 28.85
CA ALA A 450 32.67 -33.47 28.48
C ALA A 450 33.41 -32.34 29.19
N SER A 451 34.56 -32.62 29.79
CA SER A 451 35.46 -31.61 30.35
C SER A 451 36.16 -30.88 29.20
N ASP A 452 36.67 -29.65 29.44
CA ASP A 452 37.33 -28.81 28.42
C ASP A 452 38.51 -29.48 27.71
N ASP A 453 39.15 -30.48 28.39
CA ASP A 453 40.28 -31.24 27.87
C ASP A 453 39.89 -32.58 27.21
N SER A 454 38.60 -32.95 27.17
CA SER A 454 38.17 -34.20 26.55
C SER A 454 37.80 -33.98 25.07
N GLU A 455 38.09 -34.98 24.23
CA GLU A 455 37.68 -34.98 22.83
C GLU A 455 36.15 -34.95 22.74
N LYS A 456 35.61 -33.92 22.07
CA LYS A 456 34.16 -33.76 21.89
C LYS A 456 33.63 -34.90 21.03
N PRO A 457 32.45 -35.46 21.36
CA PRO A 457 31.82 -36.49 20.53
C PRO A 457 31.51 -35.95 19.11
N ASP A 458 31.50 -36.84 18.13
CA ASP A 458 31.14 -36.49 16.75
C ASP A 458 29.69 -36.06 16.64
N ASP A 459 29.44 -34.98 15.88
CA ASP A 459 28.10 -34.50 15.60
C ASP A 459 27.30 -35.55 14.81
N PRO A 460 26.15 -36.05 15.33
CA PRO A 460 25.35 -37.08 14.67
C PRO A 460 24.69 -36.63 13.39
N ARG A 461 24.69 -35.32 13.09
CA ARG A 461 24.06 -34.71 11.90
C ARG A 461 22.64 -35.21 11.68
N PRO A 462 21.70 -34.91 12.59
CA PRO A 462 20.35 -35.45 12.55
C PRO A 462 19.62 -35.04 11.27
N ARG A 463 18.92 -36.00 10.64
CA ARG A 463 18.21 -35.80 9.37
C ARG A 463 16.74 -35.50 9.61
N VAL A 464 16.48 -34.35 10.25
CA VAL A 464 15.13 -33.87 10.54
C VAL A 464 14.50 -33.22 9.30
N LYS A 465 13.27 -33.60 8.96
CA LYS A 465 12.55 -33.10 7.77
C LYS A 465 11.45 -32.11 8.08
N ILE A 466 10.88 -32.11 9.30
CA ILE A 466 9.76 -31.21 9.69
C ILE A 466 10.28 -30.15 10.63
N TYR A 467 10.06 -28.89 10.27
CA TYR A 467 10.54 -27.72 10.99
C TYR A 467 9.42 -26.92 11.63
N GLY A 468 9.66 -26.40 12.84
CA GLY A 468 8.71 -25.60 13.61
C GLY A 468 8.80 -24.10 13.31
N ASP A 469 7.98 -23.34 14.05
CA ASP A 469 7.80 -21.90 13.88
C ASP A 469 9.01 -21.06 14.38
N ASP A 470 9.77 -21.59 15.32
CA ASP A 470 10.84 -20.91 16.06
C ASP A 470 12.25 -21.26 15.56
N ILE A 471 12.34 -22.03 14.47
CA ILE A 471 13.64 -22.43 13.91
C ILE A 471 14.41 -21.22 13.39
N THR A 472 15.67 -21.09 13.77
CA THR A 472 16.55 -20.06 13.23
C THR A 472 17.00 -20.41 11.80
N THR A 473 17.29 -19.41 10.97
CA THR A 473 17.83 -19.62 9.62
C THR A 473 19.08 -20.50 9.62
N SER A 474 19.95 -20.31 10.61
CA SER A 474 21.17 -21.11 10.75
C SER A 474 20.86 -22.59 11.00
N GLN A 475 19.96 -22.89 11.93
CA GLN A 475 19.56 -24.28 12.24
C GLN A 475 18.81 -24.93 11.06
N LEU A 476 17.96 -24.17 10.38
CA LEU A 476 17.26 -24.65 9.18
C LEU A 476 18.24 -25.06 8.09
N LEU A 477 19.29 -24.25 7.84
CA LEU A 477 20.34 -24.58 6.88
C LEU A 477 21.16 -25.81 7.31
N ASP A 478 21.44 -25.99 8.63
CA ASP A 478 22.11 -27.17 9.12
C ASP A 478 21.30 -28.45 8.90
N TYR A 479 19.98 -28.41 9.13
CA TYR A 479 19.12 -29.55 8.86
C TYR A 479 19.01 -29.84 7.35
N LEU A 480 18.85 -28.82 6.50
CA LEU A 480 18.80 -29.00 5.03
C LEU A 480 20.12 -29.59 4.49
N ASP A 481 21.29 -29.18 5.02
CA ASP A 481 22.58 -29.77 4.66
C ASP A 481 22.67 -31.24 5.09
N ASN A 482 22.16 -31.59 6.28
CA ASN A 482 22.13 -32.97 6.77
C ASN A 482 21.22 -33.87 5.92
N LEU A 483 20.19 -33.34 5.28
CA LEU A 483 19.29 -34.07 4.38
C LEU A 483 19.94 -34.44 3.03
N LYS A 484 21.06 -33.85 2.66
CA LYS A 484 21.84 -34.19 1.45
C LYS A 484 21.00 -34.19 0.16
N GLY A 485 20.22 -33.13 -0.04
CA GLY A 485 19.40 -32.94 -1.24
C GLY A 485 17.99 -33.54 -1.17
N GLU A 486 17.59 -34.07 -0.03
CA GLU A 486 16.18 -34.37 0.22
C GLU A 486 15.40 -33.13 0.65
N HIS A 487 14.07 -33.14 0.44
CA HIS A 487 13.20 -32.05 0.83
C HIS A 487 12.90 -32.07 2.34
N GLY A 488 12.93 -30.86 2.93
CA GLY A 488 12.29 -30.60 4.21
C GLY A 488 10.96 -29.89 4.02
N ILE A 489 10.19 -29.74 5.11
CA ILE A 489 8.94 -28.98 5.16
C ILE A 489 8.86 -28.15 6.43
N GLN A 490 8.45 -26.90 6.27
CA GLN A 490 8.07 -26.04 7.39
C GLN A 490 6.54 -25.91 7.43
N PHE A 491 5.97 -26.23 8.59
CA PHE A 491 4.52 -26.14 8.81
C PHE A 491 4.23 -25.21 9.98
N THR A 492 3.24 -24.33 9.82
CA THR A 492 2.68 -23.53 10.92
C THR A 492 1.17 -23.43 10.81
N GLU A 493 0.49 -23.63 11.92
CA GLU A 493 -0.94 -23.38 12.05
C GLU A 493 -1.27 -21.89 12.11
N GLU A 494 -0.30 -21.06 12.48
CA GLU A 494 -0.49 -19.63 12.65
C GLU A 494 0.76 -18.85 12.23
N VAL A 495 0.73 -18.30 11.02
CA VAL A 495 1.86 -17.55 10.43
C VAL A 495 2.31 -16.34 11.29
N ALA A 496 1.44 -15.82 12.16
CA ALA A 496 1.79 -14.75 13.11
C ALA A 496 2.94 -15.15 14.07
N ARG A 497 3.16 -16.44 14.31
CA ARG A 497 4.30 -16.95 15.11
C ARG A 497 5.61 -16.76 14.36
N LEU A 498 5.67 -17.14 13.09
CA LEU A 498 6.84 -16.90 12.22
C LEU A 498 7.18 -15.43 12.11
N GLN A 499 6.18 -14.54 12.10
CA GLN A 499 6.39 -13.11 12.04
C GLN A 499 7.12 -12.55 13.27
N LYS A 500 6.92 -13.13 14.46
CA LYS A 500 7.69 -12.77 15.65
C LYS A 500 9.16 -13.14 15.48
N ALA A 501 9.45 -14.27 14.85
CA ALA A 501 10.83 -14.71 14.55
C ALA A 501 11.50 -13.79 13.51
N LYS A 502 10.79 -13.33 12.47
CA LYS A 502 11.28 -12.36 11.47
C LYS A 502 11.78 -11.04 12.06
N ARG A 503 11.27 -10.62 13.22
CA ARG A 503 11.71 -9.38 13.90
C ARG A 503 13.09 -9.49 14.54
N THR A 504 13.65 -10.67 14.61
CA THR A 504 15.02 -10.88 15.08
C THR A 504 15.99 -10.84 13.90
N ILE A 505 17.23 -10.38 14.12
CA ILE A 505 18.29 -10.27 13.09
C ILE A 505 18.57 -11.63 12.41
N TYR A 506 18.19 -12.75 13.04
CA TYR A 506 18.46 -14.11 12.60
C TYR A 506 17.22 -14.85 12.05
N GLY A 507 16.09 -14.17 11.87
CA GLY A 507 14.81 -14.82 11.58
C GLY A 507 14.19 -14.48 10.21
N ASP A 508 14.83 -13.66 9.38
CA ASP A 508 14.31 -13.33 8.05
C ASP A 508 14.71 -14.42 7.05
N ASN A 509 13.73 -15.25 6.67
CA ASN A 509 13.90 -16.38 5.75
C ASN A 509 13.35 -16.09 4.34
N ASP A 510 12.94 -14.86 3.97
CA ASP A 510 12.29 -14.57 2.69
C ASP A 510 13.18 -14.93 1.49
N ASP A 511 14.46 -14.58 1.53
CA ASP A 511 15.43 -14.97 0.51
C ASP A 511 15.58 -16.51 0.43
N LEU A 512 15.58 -17.19 1.58
CA LEU A 512 15.67 -18.66 1.62
C LEU A 512 14.42 -19.32 1.02
N TYR A 513 13.21 -18.78 1.26
CA TYR A 513 11.99 -19.28 0.63
C TYR A 513 12.00 -19.04 -0.88
N CYS A 514 12.45 -17.88 -1.35
CA CYS A 514 12.61 -17.63 -2.79
C CYS A 514 13.59 -18.63 -3.42
N LYS A 515 14.74 -18.87 -2.78
CA LYS A 515 15.73 -19.87 -3.23
C LYS A 515 15.17 -21.29 -3.22
N ALA A 516 14.36 -21.63 -2.21
CA ALA A 516 13.70 -22.93 -2.12
C ALA A 516 12.71 -23.15 -3.27
N PHE A 517 11.92 -22.14 -3.61
CA PHE A 517 11.03 -22.23 -4.77
C PHE A 517 11.80 -22.42 -6.08
N ASP A 518 12.87 -21.66 -6.27
CA ASP A 518 13.68 -21.68 -7.50
C ASP A 518 14.74 -22.83 -7.50
N ASN A 519 14.81 -23.64 -6.44
CA ASN A 519 15.82 -24.67 -6.17
C ASN A 519 17.27 -24.11 -6.31
N ALA A 520 17.43 -22.84 -5.97
CA ALA A 520 18.68 -22.13 -6.07
C ALA A 520 19.62 -22.46 -4.90
N VAL A 521 20.92 -22.19 -5.11
CA VAL A 521 21.93 -22.40 -4.07
C VAL A 521 21.79 -21.32 -2.98
N GLY A 522 21.63 -21.77 -1.75
CA GLY A 522 21.68 -20.96 -0.53
C GLY A 522 22.76 -21.45 0.40
N GLY A 523 22.99 -20.72 1.50
CA GLY A 523 23.96 -21.14 2.49
C GLY A 523 24.29 -20.08 3.52
N LYS A 524 25.27 -20.41 4.35
CA LYS A 524 25.86 -19.54 5.36
C LYS A 524 27.35 -19.66 5.37
N GLU A 525 28.05 -18.55 5.53
CA GLU A 525 29.49 -18.50 5.69
C GLU A 525 29.81 -17.76 6.99
N SER A 526 30.68 -18.34 7.81
CA SER A 526 31.10 -17.76 9.08
C SER A 526 32.60 -17.97 9.29
N LYS A 527 33.24 -16.96 9.86
CA LYS A 527 34.64 -17.07 10.33
C LYS A 527 34.79 -17.80 11.66
N SER A 528 33.69 -18.16 12.33
CA SER A 528 33.71 -18.88 13.58
C SER A 528 34.13 -20.34 13.37
N LYS A 529 35.07 -20.83 14.16
CA LYS A 529 35.49 -22.25 14.16
C LYS A 529 34.35 -23.22 14.56
N GLN A 530 33.28 -22.71 15.17
CA GLN A 530 32.14 -23.50 15.66
C GLN A 530 31.00 -23.61 14.67
N THR A 531 30.99 -22.79 13.58
CA THR A 531 29.91 -22.74 12.62
C THR A 531 30.34 -23.35 11.29
N ARG A 532 29.58 -24.33 10.78
CA ARG A 532 29.83 -24.91 9.46
C ARG A 532 29.53 -23.91 8.35
N ASN A 533 30.39 -23.87 7.35
CA ASN A 533 30.05 -23.19 6.07
C ASN A 533 29.19 -24.14 5.25
N ILE A 534 28.07 -23.65 4.77
CA ILE A 534 27.08 -24.41 4.01
C ILE A 534 26.84 -23.70 2.68
N ARG A 535 26.81 -24.48 1.60
CA ARG A 535 26.44 -24.02 0.28
C ARG A 535 25.78 -25.16 -0.49
N ILE A 536 24.43 -25.16 -0.47
CA ILE A 536 23.62 -26.25 -0.98
C ILE A 536 22.45 -25.72 -1.81
N PRO A 537 21.92 -26.48 -2.80
CA PRO A 537 20.59 -26.24 -3.32
C PRO A 537 19.54 -26.35 -2.21
N ILE A 538 18.61 -25.41 -2.17
CA ILE A 538 17.60 -25.38 -1.10
C ILE A 538 16.36 -26.16 -1.57
N TYR A 539 16.07 -27.27 -0.91
CA TYR A 539 14.88 -28.10 -1.12
C TYR A 539 13.97 -28.02 0.11
N LEU A 540 13.08 -27.04 0.10
CA LEU A 540 12.18 -26.77 1.22
C LEU A 540 10.75 -26.55 0.71
N ASN A 541 9.81 -27.23 1.32
CA ASN A 541 8.38 -27.02 1.16
C ASN A 541 7.82 -26.18 2.32
N THR A 542 6.75 -25.45 2.11
CA THR A 542 6.07 -24.70 3.17
C THR A 542 4.57 -24.88 3.12
N LEU A 543 3.95 -25.09 4.29
CA LEU A 543 2.49 -25.07 4.47
C LEU A 543 2.18 -24.16 5.66
N PHE A 544 1.71 -22.96 5.36
CA PHE A 544 1.42 -21.96 6.38
C PHE A 544 -0.07 -21.66 6.44
N CYS A 545 -0.62 -21.54 7.65
CA CYS A 545 -1.99 -21.17 7.87
C CYS A 545 -2.06 -19.80 8.56
N GLY A 546 -3.07 -19.00 8.23
CA GLY A 546 -3.22 -17.69 8.87
C GLY A 546 -4.50 -16.94 8.48
N THR A 547 -4.73 -15.84 9.17
CA THR A 547 -5.75 -14.87 8.77
C THR A 547 -5.22 -14.01 7.62
N PRO A 548 -6.09 -13.37 6.80
CA PRO A 548 -5.65 -12.48 5.73
C PRO A 548 -4.64 -11.42 6.23
N GLY A 549 -4.95 -10.72 7.32
CA GLY A 549 -4.07 -9.71 7.88
C GLY A 549 -2.72 -10.26 8.36
N ALA A 550 -2.68 -11.44 9.00
CA ALA A 550 -1.43 -12.08 9.40
C ALA A 550 -0.58 -12.51 8.20
N MET A 551 -1.22 -12.99 7.13
CA MET A 551 -0.55 -13.35 5.88
C MET A 551 0.03 -12.11 5.17
N HIS A 552 -0.73 -11.01 5.05
CA HIS A 552 -0.21 -9.75 4.51
C HIS A 552 0.98 -9.24 5.32
N LYS A 553 0.91 -9.31 6.65
CA LYS A 553 2.05 -8.95 7.53
C LYS A 553 3.29 -9.79 7.28
N PHE A 554 3.11 -11.07 6.99
CA PHE A 554 4.22 -11.99 6.75
C PHE A 554 4.83 -11.79 5.35
N TYR A 555 3.99 -11.60 4.32
CA TYR A 555 4.37 -11.45 2.93
C TYR A 555 4.35 -9.98 2.45
N ASN A 556 4.67 -9.02 3.31
CA ASN A 556 4.50 -7.58 3.08
C ASN A 556 5.51 -6.93 2.12
N ASN A 557 6.33 -7.72 1.44
CA ASN A 557 7.29 -7.20 0.47
C ASN A 557 6.94 -7.69 -0.95
N PRO A 558 6.12 -6.96 -1.71
CA PRO A 558 5.77 -7.34 -3.08
C PRO A 558 6.99 -7.35 -4.01
N GLU A 559 7.95 -6.42 -3.86
CA GLU A 559 9.18 -6.37 -4.66
C GLU A 559 10.11 -7.57 -4.39
N GLY A 560 10.03 -8.18 -3.21
CA GLY A 560 10.82 -9.37 -2.84
C GLY A 560 10.47 -10.62 -3.65
N GLY A 561 9.36 -10.58 -4.41
CA GLY A 561 8.94 -11.65 -5.31
C GLY A 561 8.50 -12.96 -4.63
N LEU A 562 8.41 -13.00 -3.28
CA LEU A 562 7.94 -14.19 -2.57
C LEU A 562 6.44 -14.44 -2.80
N ASN A 563 5.62 -13.37 -2.85
CA ASN A 563 4.17 -13.43 -3.02
C ASN A 563 3.75 -14.23 -4.27
N ASN A 564 4.41 -14.03 -5.38
CA ASN A 564 4.08 -14.70 -6.65
C ASN A 564 4.56 -16.16 -6.73
N ARG A 565 5.17 -16.68 -5.67
CA ARG A 565 5.60 -18.08 -5.52
C ARG A 565 4.67 -18.92 -4.65
N ILE A 566 3.66 -18.27 -4.02
CA ILE A 566 2.77 -18.90 -3.05
C ILE A 566 1.48 -19.37 -3.72
N VAL A 567 1.06 -20.56 -3.39
CA VAL A 567 -0.28 -21.09 -3.71
C VAL A 567 -1.24 -20.68 -2.60
N TYR A 568 -2.08 -19.68 -2.85
CA TYR A 568 -3.05 -19.21 -1.86
C TYR A 568 -4.33 -20.04 -1.89
N ALA A 569 -4.53 -20.83 -0.86
CA ALA A 569 -5.74 -21.64 -0.63
C ALA A 569 -6.73 -20.84 0.26
N PHE A 570 -7.52 -19.96 -0.36
CA PHE A 570 -8.52 -19.18 0.37
C PHE A 570 -9.67 -20.04 0.87
N MET A 571 -10.01 -19.89 2.16
CA MET A 571 -11.16 -20.57 2.75
C MET A 571 -12.47 -20.05 2.15
N PRO A 572 -13.38 -20.92 1.68
CA PRO A 572 -14.63 -20.49 1.07
C PRO A 572 -15.56 -19.85 2.10
N LYS A 573 -16.34 -18.85 1.67
CA LYS A 573 -17.42 -18.24 2.49
C LYS A 573 -18.62 -19.20 2.56
N VAL A 574 -18.53 -20.26 3.34
CA VAL A 574 -19.63 -21.20 3.54
C VAL A 574 -20.13 -21.10 4.98
N ARG A 575 -21.43 -20.95 5.15
CA ARG A 575 -22.05 -21.03 6.47
C ARG A 575 -21.99 -22.48 6.94
N MET A 576 -21.11 -22.78 7.90
CA MET A 576 -20.99 -24.13 8.44
C MET A 576 -22.26 -24.54 9.20
N LYS A 577 -22.81 -25.70 8.84
CA LYS A 577 -23.86 -26.38 9.59
C LYS A 577 -23.19 -27.42 10.50
N GLY A 578 -22.94 -27.06 11.75
CA GLY A 578 -22.28 -27.94 12.73
C GLY A 578 -20.75 -27.80 12.74
N PHE A 579 -20.09 -28.56 13.62
CA PHE A 579 -18.63 -28.60 13.71
C PHE A 579 -18.10 -29.56 12.66
N PRO A 580 -17.04 -29.18 11.90
CA PRO A 580 -16.40 -30.10 10.97
C PRO A 580 -15.77 -31.27 11.75
N HIS A 581 -16.09 -32.47 11.34
CA HIS A 581 -15.44 -33.69 11.84
C HIS A 581 -14.50 -34.17 10.74
N TYR A 582 -13.24 -34.40 11.09
CA TYR A 582 -12.21 -34.93 10.20
C TYR A 582 -11.93 -36.37 10.63
N GLU A 583 -12.15 -37.31 9.72
CA GLU A 583 -11.90 -38.73 10.01
C GLU A 583 -10.42 -39.05 9.81
N LYS A 584 -9.87 -39.91 10.69
CA LYS A 584 -8.52 -40.44 10.50
C LYS A 584 -8.51 -41.44 9.35
N PHE A 585 -7.37 -41.62 8.72
CA PHE A 585 -7.21 -42.69 7.73
C PHE A 585 -7.49 -44.06 8.38
N SER A 586 -8.27 -44.87 7.73
CA SER A 586 -8.42 -46.30 8.08
C SER A 586 -7.09 -47.02 7.82
N ASP A 587 -6.94 -48.26 8.35
CA ASP A 587 -5.74 -49.06 8.08
C ASP A 587 -5.59 -49.36 6.58
N ALA A 588 -6.66 -49.51 5.84
CA ALA A 588 -6.64 -49.70 4.38
C ALA A 588 -6.20 -48.44 3.64
N ASP A 589 -6.71 -47.23 4.05
CA ASP A 589 -6.30 -45.94 3.49
C ASP A 589 -4.83 -45.68 3.79
N ARG A 590 -4.40 -46.00 5.00
CA ARG A 590 -3.00 -45.88 5.43
C ARG A 590 -2.10 -46.76 4.57
N ALA A 591 -2.44 -48.01 4.37
CA ALA A 591 -1.65 -48.92 3.53
C ALA A 591 -1.54 -48.43 2.09
N GLN A 592 -2.64 -47.96 1.50
CA GLN A 592 -2.67 -47.40 0.14
C GLN A 592 -1.81 -46.09 0.06
N PHE A 593 -1.90 -45.25 1.07
CA PHE A 593 -1.10 -44.02 1.15
C PHE A 593 0.40 -44.33 1.23
N GLU A 594 0.81 -45.25 2.12
CA GLU A 594 2.22 -45.64 2.31
C GLU A 594 2.83 -46.28 1.07
N GLU A 595 2.05 -47.16 0.33
CA GLU A 595 2.50 -47.70 -0.94
C GLU A 595 2.83 -46.64 -1.97
N VAL A 596 1.99 -45.58 -2.06
CA VAL A 596 2.24 -44.44 -2.97
C VAL A 596 3.45 -43.62 -2.49
N CYS A 597 3.59 -43.40 -1.17
CA CYS A 597 4.75 -42.71 -0.62
C CYS A 597 6.05 -43.44 -0.92
N ASP A 598 6.11 -44.76 -0.73
CA ASP A 598 7.30 -45.57 -1.05
C ASP A 598 7.66 -45.45 -2.55
N ARG A 599 6.67 -45.51 -3.42
CA ARG A 599 6.87 -45.32 -4.88
C ARG A 599 7.42 -43.93 -5.22
N LEU A 600 6.94 -42.88 -4.55
CA LEU A 600 7.44 -41.53 -4.74
C LEU A 600 8.88 -41.34 -4.21
N ILE A 601 9.20 -41.96 -3.07
CA ILE A 601 10.56 -41.92 -2.47
C ILE A 601 11.57 -42.61 -3.40
N GLU A 602 11.17 -43.72 -4.06
CA GLU A 602 12.05 -44.41 -4.99
C GLU A 602 12.17 -43.70 -6.34
N ALA A 603 11.17 -42.89 -6.72
CA ALA A 603 11.19 -42.14 -7.96
C ALA A 603 12.34 -41.14 -8.03
N GLY A 604 13.12 -41.16 -9.10
CA GLY A 604 14.24 -40.25 -9.36
C GLY A 604 15.54 -40.56 -8.58
N LYS A 605 15.61 -41.63 -7.78
CA LYS A 605 16.85 -42.05 -7.09
C LYS A 605 17.98 -42.43 -8.06
N ASP A 606 17.66 -42.79 -9.28
CA ASP A 606 18.63 -43.06 -10.34
C ASP A 606 19.32 -41.78 -10.84
N GLY A 607 18.90 -40.61 -10.39
CA GLY A 607 19.43 -39.31 -10.80
C GLY A 607 19.03 -38.88 -12.21
N GLN A 608 18.13 -39.63 -12.88
CA GLN A 608 17.64 -39.24 -14.20
C GLN A 608 16.60 -38.14 -14.10
N LYS A 609 16.72 -37.13 -14.96
CA LYS A 609 15.70 -36.08 -15.07
C LYS A 609 14.50 -36.58 -15.88
N LEU A 610 13.32 -36.37 -15.34
CA LEU A 610 12.08 -36.71 -16.00
C LEU A 610 11.84 -35.76 -17.19
N GLN A 611 11.42 -36.31 -18.32
CA GLN A 611 10.97 -35.58 -19.50
C GLN A 611 9.54 -35.98 -19.85
N LEU A 612 8.64 -35.02 -19.93
CA LEU A 612 7.23 -35.19 -20.27
C LEU A 612 6.83 -34.22 -21.39
N PRO A 613 7.15 -34.54 -22.67
CA PRO A 613 6.90 -33.64 -23.80
C PRO A 613 5.44 -33.20 -23.96
N TRP A 614 4.51 -34.06 -23.57
CA TRP A 614 3.08 -33.75 -23.58
C TRP A 614 2.73 -32.65 -22.55
N LEU A 615 3.38 -32.66 -21.38
CA LEU A 615 3.17 -31.67 -20.33
C LEU A 615 3.77 -30.30 -20.73
N GLU A 616 4.96 -30.31 -21.30
CA GLU A 616 5.60 -29.11 -21.87
C GLU A 616 4.70 -28.46 -22.94
N LYS A 617 4.13 -29.29 -23.83
CA LYS A 617 3.17 -28.83 -24.83
C LYS A 617 1.91 -28.20 -24.20
N ASP A 618 1.36 -28.80 -23.15
CA ASP A 618 0.17 -28.28 -22.46
C ASP A 618 0.45 -26.93 -21.79
N ILE A 619 1.62 -26.77 -21.17
CA ILE A 619 2.06 -25.48 -20.57
C ILE A 619 2.27 -24.44 -21.66
N MET A 620 2.91 -24.79 -22.79
CA MET A 620 3.08 -23.86 -23.91
C MET A 620 1.74 -23.42 -24.52
N MET A 621 0.78 -24.33 -24.63
CA MET A 621 -0.56 -23.97 -25.09
C MET A 621 -1.26 -23.00 -24.11
N LEU A 622 -1.07 -23.21 -22.81
CA LEU A 622 -1.59 -22.30 -21.79
C LEU A 622 -0.94 -20.91 -21.88
N LYS A 623 0.39 -20.87 -22.01
CA LYS A 623 1.12 -19.63 -22.22
C LYS A 623 0.60 -18.86 -23.44
N ASN A 624 0.51 -19.54 -24.59
CA ASN A 624 0.04 -18.91 -25.83
C ASN A 624 -1.41 -18.41 -25.72
N LYS A 625 -2.23 -19.06 -24.90
CA LYS A 625 -3.59 -18.58 -24.60
C LYS A 625 -3.53 -17.28 -23.80
N TRP A 626 -2.69 -17.23 -22.77
CA TRP A 626 -2.55 -16.03 -21.92
C TRP A 626 -1.88 -14.86 -22.65
N ASP A 627 -0.92 -15.14 -23.54
CA ASP A 627 -0.34 -14.10 -24.41
C ASP A 627 -1.41 -13.43 -25.28
N LYS A 628 -2.35 -14.21 -25.84
CA LYS A 628 -3.45 -13.69 -26.64
C LYS A 628 -4.47 -12.90 -25.80
N GLU A 629 -4.77 -13.38 -24.57
CA GLU A 629 -5.63 -12.66 -23.64
C GLU A 629 -5.04 -11.29 -23.27
N ASP A 630 -3.71 -11.24 -23.08
CA ASP A 630 -2.99 -10.00 -22.80
C ASP A 630 -2.92 -9.06 -23.99
N ASP A 631 -2.71 -9.60 -25.21
CA ASP A 631 -2.76 -8.82 -26.47
C ASP A 631 -4.14 -8.16 -26.69
N GLU A 632 -5.24 -8.84 -26.31
CA GLU A 632 -6.60 -8.35 -26.45
C GLU A 632 -7.02 -7.37 -25.34
N ASN A 633 -6.59 -7.62 -24.11
CA ASN A 633 -6.87 -6.81 -22.93
C ASN A 633 -5.61 -6.75 -22.05
N PRO A 634 -4.70 -5.81 -22.32
CA PRO A 634 -3.44 -5.70 -21.59
C PRO A 634 -3.67 -5.45 -20.10
N ASP A 635 -3.19 -6.39 -19.26
CA ASP A 635 -3.11 -6.27 -17.83
C ASP A 635 -1.74 -6.81 -17.39
N GLU A 636 -0.79 -5.90 -17.30
CA GLU A 636 0.62 -6.22 -17.00
C GLU A 636 0.77 -6.96 -15.66
N VAL A 637 0.01 -6.54 -14.64
CA VAL A 637 0.03 -7.19 -13.32
C VAL A 637 -0.49 -8.61 -13.41
N TRP A 638 -1.64 -8.80 -14.05
CA TRP A 638 -2.25 -10.11 -14.23
C TRP A 638 -1.36 -11.08 -15.03
N TYR A 639 -0.69 -10.56 -16.06
CA TYR A 639 0.23 -11.34 -16.89
C TYR A 639 1.48 -11.77 -16.12
N ASP A 640 2.13 -10.83 -15.42
CA ASP A 640 3.36 -11.09 -14.67
C ASP A 640 3.16 -12.05 -13.50
N LEU A 641 2.05 -11.93 -12.78
CA LEU A 641 1.68 -12.87 -11.72
C LEU A 641 1.44 -14.29 -12.26
N GLY A 642 1.01 -14.42 -13.53
CA GLY A 642 0.80 -15.70 -14.19
C GLY A 642 2.07 -16.51 -14.44
N LYS A 643 3.23 -15.87 -14.61
CA LYS A 643 4.49 -16.55 -15.00
C LYS A 643 4.91 -17.65 -14.02
N ARG A 644 4.83 -17.41 -12.72
CA ARG A 644 5.22 -18.38 -11.68
C ARG A 644 4.19 -19.50 -11.51
N SER A 645 2.91 -19.25 -11.81
CA SER A 645 1.86 -20.24 -11.71
C SER A 645 2.04 -21.37 -12.73
N MET A 646 2.68 -21.13 -13.88
CA MET A 646 3.02 -22.16 -14.86
C MET A 646 4.07 -23.14 -14.32
N VAL A 647 5.04 -22.66 -13.53
CA VAL A 647 6.04 -23.53 -12.89
C VAL A 647 5.36 -24.47 -11.89
N VAL A 648 4.47 -23.94 -11.05
CA VAL A 648 3.71 -24.78 -10.09
C VAL A 648 2.80 -25.74 -10.81
N ALA A 649 2.13 -25.32 -11.87
CA ALA A 649 1.27 -26.19 -12.69
C ALA A 649 2.07 -27.36 -13.31
N MET A 650 3.29 -27.11 -13.78
CA MET A 650 4.18 -28.16 -14.28
C MET A 650 4.59 -29.14 -13.16
N ARG A 651 4.92 -28.63 -11.97
CA ARG A 651 5.20 -29.46 -10.78
C ARG A 651 4.01 -30.37 -10.43
N VAL A 652 2.79 -29.82 -10.47
CA VAL A 652 1.56 -30.60 -10.25
C VAL A 652 1.40 -31.67 -11.34
N GLY A 653 1.66 -31.34 -12.59
CA GLY A 653 1.60 -32.31 -13.70
C GLY A 653 2.58 -33.47 -13.52
N VAL A 654 3.82 -33.18 -13.10
CA VAL A 654 4.83 -34.19 -12.77
C VAL A 654 4.40 -35.04 -11.58
N LEU A 655 3.94 -34.43 -10.50
CA LEU A 655 3.44 -35.11 -9.31
C LEU A 655 2.28 -36.09 -9.66
N GLU A 656 1.28 -35.57 -10.35
CA GLU A 656 0.10 -36.36 -10.74
C GLU A 656 0.45 -37.55 -11.64
N TRP A 657 1.42 -37.37 -12.53
CA TRP A 657 1.89 -38.45 -13.38
C TRP A 657 2.47 -39.59 -12.53
N TYR A 658 3.26 -39.31 -11.50
CA TYR A 658 3.77 -40.34 -10.58
C TYR A 658 2.67 -40.90 -9.68
N LEU A 659 1.76 -40.08 -9.13
CA LEU A 659 0.68 -40.52 -8.27
C LEU A 659 -0.27 -41.50 -8.97
N ARG A 660 -0.43 -41.35 -10.30
CA ARG A 660 -1.23 -42.25 -11.12
C ARG A 660 -0.47 -43.46 -11.65
N GLY A 661 0.77 -43.70 -11.22
CA GLY A 661 1.61 -44.82 -11.63
C GLY A 661 2.18 -44.69 -13.04
N CYS A 662 2.56 -43.49 -13.45
CA CYS A 662 3.22 -43.22 -14.73
C CYS A 662 2.39 -43.61 -15.96
N PRO A 663 1.16 -43.11 -16.13
CA PRO A 663 0.25 -43.56 -17.18
C PRO A 663 0.78 -43.20 -18.55
N LYS A 664 0.56 -44.13 -19.49
CA LYS A 664 0.76 -43.95 -20.94
C LYS A 664 -0.55 -43.73 -21.71
N ASP A 665 -1.66 -43.92 -21.02
CA ASP A 665 -3.01 -43.80 -21.59
C ASP A 665 -3.38 -42.33 -21.81
N GLU A 666 -3.80 -42.00 -23.02
CA GLU A 666 -4.15 -40.60 -23.39
C GLU A 666 -5.30 -40.01 -22.58
N LYS A 667 -6.24 -40.84 -22.09
CA LYS A 667 -7.35 -40.35 -21.27
C LYS A 667 -6.83 -39.82 -19.92
N GLN A 668 -5.96 -40.59 -19.28
CA GLN A 668 -5.35 -40.19 -18.02
C GLN A 668 -4.44 -38.95 -18.19
N ILE A 669 -3.65 -38.93 -19.28
CA ILE A 669 -2.82 -37.76 -19.63
C ILE A 669 -3.70 -36.50 -19.81
N ARG A 670 -4.83 -36.61 -20.52
CA ARG A 670 -5.78 -35.48 -20.66
C ARG A 670 -6.40 -35.05 -19.33
N GLU A 671 -6.68 -36.00 -18.42
CA GLU A 671 -7.16 -35.65 -17.06
C GLU A 671 -6.10 -34.87 -16.29
N ILE A 672 -4.84 -35.26 -16.34
CA ILE A 672 -3.71 -34.50 -15.74
C ILE A 672 -3.62 -33.12 -16.38
N GLY A 673 -3.67 -32.96 -17.69
CA GLY A 673 -3.63 -31.68 -18.39
C GLY A 673 -4.75 -30.72 -17.98
N LYS A 674 -5.96 -31.25 -17.67
CA LYS A 674 -7.04 -30.41 -17.10
C LYS A 674 -6.71 -29.91 -15.70
N LEU A 675 -6.10 -30.73 -14.85
CA LEU A 675 -5.70 -30.35 -13.50
C LEU A 675 -4.56 -29.35 -13.51
N VAL A 676 -3.59 -29.52 -14.41
CA VAL A 676 -2.48 -28.58 -14.65
C VAL A 676 -3.02 -27.19 -15.01
N LYS A 677 -3.95 -27.10 -15.97
CA LYS A 677 -4.58 -25.83 -16.36
C LYS A 677 -5.37 -25.20 -15.21
N TRP A 678 -6.13 -26.01 -14.47
CA TRP A 678 -6.87 -25.56 -13.30
C TRP A 678 -5.92 -25.01 -12.23
N MET A 679 -4.80 -25.68 -11.96
CA MET A 679 -3.85 -25.25 -10.94
C MET A 679 -3.19 -23.91 -11.32
N ALA A 680 -2.79 -23.75 -12.59
CA ALA A 680 -2.21 -22.50 -13.06
C ALA A 680 -3.18 -21.31 -12.87
N GLU A 681 -4.44 -21.49 -13.28
CA GLU A 681 -5.47 -20.45 -13.11
C GLU A 681 -5.79 -20.18 -11.63
N ALA A 682 -5.91 -21.24 -10.83
CA ALA A 682 -6.22 -21.11 -9.41
C ALA A 682 -5.10 -20.35 -8.65
N MET A 683 -3.83 -20.64 -8.97
CA MET A 683 -2.70 -19.92 -8.38
C MET A 683 -2.66 -18.47 -8.85
N ARG A 684 -2.81 -18.19 -10.16
CA ARG A 684 -2.83 -16.84 -10.71
C ARG A 684 -3.91 -15.99 -10.07
N GLN A 685 -5.14 -16.50 -10.00
CA GLN A 685 -6.27 -15.85 -9.32
C GLN A 685 -5.99 -15.62 -7.82
N GLY A 686 -5.38 -16.60 -7.15
CA GLY A 686 -5.05 -16.51 -5.74
C GLY A 686 -4.02 -15.43 -5.45
N VAL A 687 -2.95 -15.36 -6.23
CA VAL A 687 -1.90 -14.33 -6.08
C VAL A 687 -2.46 -12.94 -6.39
N TYR A 688 -3.25 -12.79 -7.46
CA TYR A 688 -3.88 -11.52 -7.81
C TYR A 688 -4.84 -11.02 -6.73
N ALA A 689 -5.68 -11.91 -6.20
CA ALA A 689 -6.60 -11.58 -5.11
C ALA A 689 -5.88 -11.19 -3.81
N PHE A 690 -4.68 -11.72 -3.59
CA PHE A 690 -3.91 -11.44 -2.39
C PHE A 690 -3.09 -10.15 -2.49
N SER A 691 -2.42 -9.91 -3.60
CA SER A 691 -1.43 -8.85 -3.76
C SER A 691 -1.54 -8.03 -5.05
N GLY A 692 -2.60 -8.23 -5.86
CA GLY A 692 -2.77 -7.53 -7.14
C GLY A 692 -2.73 -6.02 -6.99
N LYS A 693 -3.41 -5.47 -5.99
CA LYS A 693 -3.43 -4.02 -5.71
C LYS A 693 -2.03 -3.46 -5.36
N ASP A 694 -1.23 -4.22 -4.60
CA ASP A 694 0.13 -3.79 -4.23
C ASP A 694 1.03 -3.71 -5.48
N TYR A 695 0.85 -4.64 -6.44
CA TYR A 695 1.58 -4.62 -7.71
C TYR A 695 1.07 -3.53 -8.67
N GLU A 696 -0.23 -3.22 -8.67
CA GLU A 696 -0.80 -2.12 -9.45
C GLU A 696 -0.18 -0.78 -9.01
N GLU A 697 -0.09 -0.52 -7.70
CA GLU A 697 0.55 0.68 -7.15
C GLU A 697 2.03 0.80 -7.55
N ILE A 698 2.78 -0.31 -7.54
CA ILE A 698 4.20 -0.33 -7.97
C ILE A 698 4.32 -0.03 -9.46
N ASN A 699 3.51 -0.66 -10.30
CA ASN A 699 3.54 -0.44 -11.75
C ASN A 699 3.15 1.01 -12.11
N GLU A 700 2.23 1.64 -11.38
CA GLU A 700 1.92 3.06 -11.57
C GLU A 700 3.13 3.95 -11.30
N VAL A 701 3.91 3.65 -10.26
CA VAL A 701 5.15 4.37 -9.93
C VAL A 701 6.21 4.15 -11.01
N ASP A 702 6.42 2.91 -11.44
CA ASP A 702 7.39 2.56 -12.48
C ASP A 702 7.01 3.17 -13.84
N ASN A 703 5.73 3.15 -14.21
CA ASN A 703 5.23 3.81 -15.40
C ASN A 703 5.42 5.33 -15.35
N ALA A 704 5.21 5.95 -14.19
CA ALA A 704 5.48 7.37 -13.98
C ALA A 704 6.97 7.69 -14.12
N LEU A 705 7.87 6.83 -13.60
CA LEU A 705 9.32 6.93 -13.73
C LEU A 705 9.77 6.73 -15.19
N GLN A 706 9.22 5.74 -15.90
CA GLN A 706 9.51 5.50 -17.32
C GLN A 706 9.04 6.66 -18.21
N GLN A 707 7.85 7.23 -17.94
CA GLN A 707 7.36 8.43 -18.63
C GLN A 707 8.27 9.63 -18.39
N SER A 708 8.84 9.79 -17.20
CA SER A 708 9.83 10.82 -16.90
C SER A 708 11.15 10.61 -17.67
N GLN A 709 11.59 9.35 -17.78
CA GLN A 709 12.79 8.98 -18.60
C GLN A 709 12.53 9.14 -20.10
N THR A 710 11.31 8.87 -20.58
CA THR A 710 10.94 9.07 -21.98
C THR A 710 10.88 10.56 -22.34
N ARG A 711 10.59 11.45 -21.40
CA ARG A 711 10.74 12.91 -21.56
C ARG A 711 12.20 13.34 -21.75
N MET A 712 13.16 12.69 -21.08
CA MET A 712 14.61 12.91 -21.35
C MET A 712 15.01 12.42 -22.74
N THR A 713 14.44 11.33 -23.24
CA THR A 713 14.68 10.81 -24.61
C THR A 713 14.08 11.72 -25.69
N LYS A 714 12.94 12.42 -25.43
CA LYS A 714 12.37 13.39 -26.40
C LYS A 714 13.33 14.53 -26.68
N ASN A 715 14.00 15.08 -25.69
CA ASN A 715 15.03 16.11 -25.91
C ASN A 715 16.28 15.57 -26.64
N LYS A 716 16.68 14.32 -26.42
CA LYS A 716 17.73 13.64 -27.19
C LYS A 716 17.31 13.43 -28.64
N LYS A 717 16.04 13.07 -28.89
CA LYS A 717 15.48 12.90 -30.23
C LYS A 717 15.39 14.24 -30.97
N LEU A 718 15.01 15.32 -30.28
CA LEU A 718 15.04 16.68 -30.82
C LEU A 718 16.47 17.14 -31.15
N PHE A 719 17.45 16.76 -30.31
CA PHE A 719 18.87 17.04 -30.58
C PHE A 719 19.37 16.38 -31.86
N SER A 720 18.94 15.16 -32.16
CA SER A 720 19.35 14.48 -33.40
C SER A 720 18.73 15.12 -34.67
N LEU A 721 17.60 15.79 -34.55
CA LEU A 721 16.92 16.46 -35.67
C LEU A 721 17.48 17.87 -36.00
N LEU A 722 18.27 18.46 -35.07
CA LEU A 722 18.96 19.72 -35.34
C LEU A 722 20.16 19.51 -36.31
N THR A 723 20.48 20.53 -37.11
CA THR A 723 21.71 20.55 -37.91
C THR A 723 22.93 20.68 -37.00
N ASP A 724 24.13 20.41 -37.56
CA ASP A 724 25.38 20.49 -36.79
C ASP A 724 25.66 21.91 -36.28
N GLU A 725 25.22 22.93 -37.00
CA GLU A 725 25.10 24.31 -36.54
C GLU A 725 23.66 24.73 -36.53
N PHE A 726 23.19 25.30 -35.42
CA PHE A 726 21.81 25.72 -35.26
C PHE A 726 21.71 26.98 -34.38
N THR A 727 20.59 27.67 -34.50
CA THR A 727 20.28 28.82 -33.68
C THR A 727 19.29 28.48 -32.56
N THR A 728 19.20 29.37 -31.57
CA THR A 728 18.14 29.28 -30.52
C THR A 728 16.74 29.19 -31.15
N GLN A 729 16.53 29.93 -32.28
CA GLN A 729 15.24 29.96 -32.96
C GLN A 729 14.92 28.62 -33.66
N ASP A 730 15.93 27.96 -34.22
CA ASP A 730 15.75 26.64 -34.84
C ASP A 730 15.29 25.60 -33.81
N LEU A 731 15.89 25.62 -32.61
CA LEU A 731 15.49 24.76 -31.49
C LEU A 731 14.07 25.08 -31.02
N ILE A 732 13.70 26.38 -30.90
CA ILE A 732 12.35 26.79 -30.54
C ILE A 732 11.33 26.27 -31.56
N THR A 733 11.61 26.47 -32.84
CA THR A 733 10.73 26.02 -33.92
C THR A 733 10.54 24.50 -33.90
N LEU A 734 11.63 23.75 -33.78
CA LEU A 734 11.61 22.30 -33.73
C LEU A 734 10.83 21.77 -32.51
N ARG A 735 10.99 22.43 -31.37
CA ARG A 735 10.25 22.07 -30.14
C ARG A 735 8.75 22.32 -30.28
N LEU A 736 8.34 23.45 -30.82
CA LEU A 736 6.94 23.78 -31.06
C LEU A 736 6.28 22.80 -32.07
N GLN A 737 6.98 22.44 -33.15
CA GLN A 737 6.53 21.43 -34.12
C GLN A 737 6.33 20.05 -33.49
N ASN A 738 7.05 19.73 -32.42
CA ASN A 738 6.96 18.46 -31.68
C ASN A 738 6.15 18.57 -30.38
N GLY A 739 5.29 19.61 -30.24
CA GLY A 739 4.40 19.78 -29.10
C GLY A 739 5.09 20.09 -27.76
N ALA A 740 6.32 20.62 -27.80
CA ALA A 740 7.05 21.02 -26.63
C ALA A 740 7.07 22.55 -26.43
N SER A 741 7.33 23.01 -25.21
CA SER A 741 7.38 24.42 -24.85
C SER A 741 8.50 25.19 -25.59
N ALA A 742 8.24 26.47 -25.94
CA ALA A 742 9.22 27.36 -26.55
C ALA A 742 10.41 27.74 -25.64
N GLN A 743 10.38 27.36 -24.36
CA GLN A 743 11.44 27.65 -23.42
C GLN A 743 12.66 26.73 -23.64
N VAL A 744 13.73 27.28 -24.15
CA VAL A 744 14.96 26.51 -24.54
C VAL A 744 16.18 26.84 -23.70
N ALA A 745 16.16 27.89 -22.89
CA ALA A 745 17.34 28.35 -22.15
C ALA A 745 17.96 27.26 -21.26
N MET A 746 17.13 26.54 -20.50
CA MET A 746 17.61 25.43 -19.65
C MET A 746 18.12 24.22 -20.48
N VAL A 747 17.50 23.95 -21.61
CA VAL A 747 17.92 22.83 -22.47
C VAL A 747 19.30 23.13 -23.08
N LEU A 748 19.49 24.33 -23.60
CA LEU A 748 20.75 24.78 -24.15
C LEU A 748 21.86 24.83 -23.11
N SER A 749 21.57 25.39 -21.91
CA SER A 749 22.50 25.43 -20.78
C SER A 749 22.96 24.02 -20.39
N ARG A 750 22.01 23.07 -20.34
CA ARG A 750 22.31 21.66 -20.00
C ARG A 750 23.14 20.98 -21.09
N TRP A 751 22.79 21.15 -22.35
CA TRP A 751 23.57 20.58 -23.46
C TRP A 751 24.98 21.14 -23.56
N VAL A 752 25.18 22.41 -23.17
CA VAL A 752 26.53 23.01 -23.03
C VAL A 752 27.27 22.37 -21.86
N ALA A 753 26.63 22.23 -20.70
CA ALA A 753 27.21 21.60 -19.51
C ALA A 753 27.58 20.12 -19.75
N ASP A 754 26.71 19.39 -20.50
CA ASP A 754 26.94 17.99 -20.87
C ASP A 754 27.96 17.83 -22.01
N GLY A 755 28.55 18.93 -22.54
CA GLY A 755 29.52 18.91 -23.62
C GLY A 755 28.98 18.50 -24.99
N LEU A 756 27.66 18.49 -25.16
CA LEU A 756 26.99 18.10 -26.40
C LEU A 756 27.00 19.19 -27.46
N ILE A 757 27.02 20.45 -27.04
CA ILE A 757 27.12 21.63 -27.91
C ILE A 757 28.08 22.64 -27.33
N ARG A 758 28.65 23.46 -28.24
CA ARG A 758 29.41 24.67 -27.86
C ARG A 758 28.73 25.93 -28.42
N LYS A 759 28.76 27.02 -27.66
CA LYS A 759 28.25 28.33 -28.13
C LYS A 759 29.31 28.92 -29.09
N VAL A 760 28.91 29.26 -30.31
CA VAL A 760 29.80 29.83 -31.34
C VAL A 760 29.49 31.29 -31.67
N GLY A 761 28.41 31.83 -31.08
CA GLY A 761 28.00 33.22 -31.24
C GLY A 761 26.73 33.54 -30.45
N ASP A 762 26.20 34.76 -30.53
CA ASP A 762 24.92 35.09 -29.86
C ASP A 762 23.79 34.30 -30.48
N GLY A 763 23.19 33.41 -29.63
CA GLY A 763 22.13 32.53 -30.03
C GLY A 763 22.49 31.44 -31.03
N ARG A 764 23.80 31.24 -31.35
CA ARG A 764 24.29 30.19 -32.26
C ARG A 764 25.07 29.13 -31.52
N TYR A 765 24.81 27.87 -31.86
CA TYR A 765 25.41 26.72 -31.22
C TYR A 765 25.90 25.72 -32.29
N GLN A 766 26.93 24.97 -31.97
CA GLN A 766 27.49 23.88 -32.82
C GLN A 766 27.53 22.61 -32.00
N LYS A 767 27.09 21.50 -32.61
CA LYS A 767 27.20 20.18 -32.00
C LYS A 767 28.67 19.79 -31.84
N VAL A 768 29.00 19.21 -30.69
CA VAL A 768 30.34 18.63 -30.47
C VAL A 768 30.28 17.17 -30.88
N VAL A 769 30.95 16.85 -32.01
CA VAL A 769 31.09 15.45 -32.46
C VAL A 769 32.06 14.79 -31.48
N GLN A 770 31.56 13.94 -30.59
CA GLN A 770 32.44 13.02 -29.87
C GLN A 770 32.93 11.98 -30.87
N ALA A 771 34.22 12.01 -31.16
CA ALA A 771 34.86 10.93 -31.86
C ALA A 771 34.61 9.63 -31.08
N ALA A 772 33.98 8.65 -31.73
CA ALA A 772 33.77 7.34 -31.14
C ALA A 772 35.13 6.75 -30.75
N ALA A 773 35.31 6.56 -29.42
CA ALA A 773 36.43 5.80 -28.88
C ALA A 773 36.00 4.35 -28.69
#